data_faffd310beb7878b36b8b19908f57aa0
#
_entry.id   faffd310beb7878b36b8b19908f57aa0
#
_cell.length_a   1.000
_cell.length_b   1.000
_cell.length_c   1.000
_cell.angle_alpha   90.00
_cell.angle_beta   90.00
_cell.angle_gamma   90.00
#
_symmetry.space_group_name_H-M   'P 1'
#
loop_
_entity.id
_entity.type
_entity.pdbx_description
1 polymer ?
#
loop_
_entity_poly.entity_id
_entity_poly.type
_entity_poly.pdbx_seq_one_letter_code
_entity_poly.pdbx_strand_id
1 'polypeptide(L)'
;MCAEYNTKLERMRALIERLTEADVAYFKNDEPIMSDWEYDQLTDELASLEHDTGLVLSGSPTQKVSGENLETLTEERHTKPMLSAGKTKSVEDLVKFAAKRPVLLSWKMDGLTVVATYENGQLKQAVTRGNGIVGLTLVLRYESGELKQAITRGREGIVGEDVTHTVRTFLNVPLTVPTKGSFEVRGEGVISWANFHKINSSLEEPYTHPRNLASGSVRKLDAGESKKRRLEFWAFELVSDYLEPESKLGQQTFLQDNGFSVVPYIYLDVLHSEQMIRDTIKSMDPKKFAYPVDGLIMEYEEIRYGKSLGATGHHENRLIALKWEDELYDTHFRGVELATTRTGMVSITGLFDPVNIDGTLVGRAYLHNLDVFDEFRFGIGDKIRVYKANMIIPQIADNRTQSNMYVLPMTCPCCGEPLTVKRTSGGTRQLYCVNPHCAAKLVQKFAHFCEKTRMNIEGLSATTLEKLIGHGWVHNFGDLYELERYREEIIKTEGFGEKSFERLQAAIEKSHSCTLAKFIAGLGIPMVGRHAGRDLDKFFHGSWSEFESAILNGFDFTQLPDFGQTMHNNIYTWYADADEALLWRPLLSKIQFIEKENQTMEITMNNPFAGKSVVATGKLAHYTREGIQEKLLSLGAHPSNAVSKKTDYLIVGEKAGSKLTKAHQLGVKTLTEQEFEDMLS
;
A
#
# COMPACT_ATOMS: atom_id res chain seq x y z
N MET A 1 -23.08 6.52 34.89
CA MET A 1 -23.20 6.49 33.42
C MET A 1 -22.01 5.80 32.75
N CYS A 2 -20.76 6.29 32.78
CA CYS A 2 -19.63 5.58 32.10
C CYS A 2 -19.37 4.15 32.60
N ALA A 3 -19.41 3.88 33.91
CA ALA A 3 -19.17 2.53 34.44
C ALA A 3 -20.24 1.52 34.00
N GLU A 4 -21.51 1.94 34.04
CA GLU A 4 -22.65 1.12 33.63
C GLU A 4 -22.66 0.85 32.12
N TYR A 5 -22.29 1.83 31.34
CA TYR A 5 -22.14 1.69 29.87
C TYR A 5 -21.01 0.70 29.50
N ASN A 6 -19.86 0.79 30.16
CA ASN A 6 -18.77 -0.15 29.96
C ASN A 6 -19.15 -1.59 30.34
N THR A 7 -19.92 -1.75 31.41
CA THR A 7 -20.44 -3.07 31.81
C THR A 7 -21.39 -3.66 30.75
N LYS A 8 -22.29 -2.84 30.17
CA LYS A 8 -23.16 -3.26 29.06
C LYS A 8 -22.33 -3.68 27.83
N LEU A 9 -21.31 -2.92 27.49
CA LEU A 9 -20.43 -3.21 26.31
C LEU A 9 -19.63 -4.51 26.50
N GLU A 10 -19.10 -4.75 27.72
CA GLU A 10 -18.44 -6.02 28.05
C GLU A 10 -19.42 -7.19 27.98
N ARG A 11 -20.65 -6.99 28.45
CA ARG A 11 -21.71 -8.00 28.37
C ARG A 11 -22.05 -8.33 26.89
N MET A 12 -22.21 -7.32 26.04
CA MET A 12 -22.47 -7.52 24.63
C MET A 12 -21.37 -8.35 23.96
N ARG A 13 -20.09 -8.04 24.25
CA ARG A 13 -18.95 -8.79 23.70
C ARG A 13 -18.98 -10.26 24.15
N ALA A 14 -19.24 -10.52 25.43
CA ALA A 14 -19.34 -11.88 25.95
C ALA A 14 -20.52 -12.67 25.33
N LEU A 15 -21.67 -12.02 25.11
CA LEU A 15 -22.82 -12.62 24.43
C LEU A 15 -22.50 -12.97 22.97
N ILE A 16 -21.88 -12.07 22.21
CA ILE A 16 -21.47 -12.30 20.82
C ILE A 16 -20.50 -13.47 20.74
N GLU A 17 -19.53 -13.55 21.65
CA GLU A 17 -18.58 -14.66 21.67
C GLU A 17 -19.28 -16.01 21.93
N ARG A 18 -20.15 -16.07 22.97
CA ARG A 18 -20.87 -17.28 23.34
C ARG A 18 -21.86 -17.74 22.27
N LEU A 19 -22.59 -16.83 21.64
CA LEU A 19 -23.52 -17.14 20.54
C LEU A 19 -22.76 -17.59 19.29
N THR A 20 -21.60 -16.97 18.98
CA THR A 20 -20.76 -17.39 17.85
C THR A 20 -20.18 -18.79 18.07
N GLU A 21 -19.79 -19.16 19.30
CA GLU A 21 -19.36 -20.51 19.64
C GLU A 21 -20.50 -21.52 19.49
N ALA A 22 -21.71 -21.16 19.88
CA ALA A 22 -22.90 -21.99 19.71
C ALA A 22 -23.22 -22.22 18.23
N ASP A 23 -23.17 -21.18 17.40
CA ASP A 23 -23.36 -21.29 15.95
C ASP A 23 -22.35 -22.25 15.30
N VAL A 24 -21.09 -22.17 15.69
CA VAL A 24 -20.04 -23.06 15.18
C VAL A 24 -20.29 -24.51 15.61
N ALA A 25 -20.69 -24.73 16.87
CA ALA A 25 -20.96 -26.05 17.40
C ALA A 25 -22.19 -26.68 16.73
N TYR A 26 -23.24 -25.89 16.51
CA TYR A 26 -24.49 -26.36 15.89
C TYR A 26 -24.31 -26.63 14.38
N PHE A 27 -23.80 -25.62 13.62
CA PHE A 27 -23.77 -25.71 12.15
C PHE A 27 -22.56 -26.45 11.55
N LYS A 28 -21.46 -26.59 12.31
CA LYS A 28 -20.25 -27.25 11.79
C LYS A 28 -19.97 -28.60 12.41
N ASN A 29 -20.24 -28.74 13.71
CA ASN A 29 -19.83 -29.92 14.45
C ASN A 29 -21.00 -30.89 14.70
N ASP A 30 -22.25 -30.44 14.43
CA ASP A 30 -23.49 -31.17 14.76
C ASP A 30 -23.55 -31.58 16.24
N GLU A 31 -22.90 -30.78 17.13
CA GLU A 31 -22.82 -30.98 18.57
C GLU A 31 -23.25 -29.68 19.27
N PRO A 32 -24.57 -29.41 19.45
CA PRO A 32 -25.04 -28.19 20.08
C PRO A 32 -24.55 -28.09 21.54
N ILE A 33 -23.96 -26.92 21.89
CA ILE A 33 -23.43 -26.62 23.23
C ILE A 33 -24.45 -25.95 24.16
N MET A 34 -25.60 -25.55 23.62
CA MET A 34 -26.73 -24.99 24.37
C MET A 34 -28.08 -25.34 23.71
N SER A 35 -29.19 -25.19 24.43
CA SER A 35 -30.52 -25.40 23.86
C SER A 35 -30.96 -24.21 22.99
N ASP A 36 -31.88 -24.45 22.03
CA ASP A 36 -32.48 -23.39 21.21
C ASP A 36 -33.13 -22.30 22.07
N TRP A 37 -33.77 -22.66 23.18
CA TRP A 37 -34.35 -21.71 24.09
C TRP A 37 -33.29 -20.82 24.78
N GLU A 38 -32.15 -21.38 25.20
CA GLU A 38 -31.06 -20.62 25.79
C GLU A 38 -30.42 -19.69 24.73
N TYR A 39 -30.26 -20.16 23.50
CA TYR A 39 -29.75 -19.37 22.38
C TYR A 39 -30.65 -18.17 22.07
N ASP A 40 -31.97 -18.38 22.01
CA ASP A 40 -32.95 -17.32 21.79
C ASP A 40 -32.91 -16.26 22.92
N GLN A 41 -32.88 -16.70 24.20
CA GLN A 41 -32.78 -15.78 25.35
C GLN A 41 -31.51 -14.92 25.31
N LEU A 42 -30.37 -15.49 24.97
CA LEU A 42 -29.10 -14.75 24.84
C LEU A 42 -29.11 -13.79 23.63
N THR A 43 -29.79 -14.17 22.57
CA THR A 43 -29.98 -13.32 21.38
C THR A 43 -30.89 -12.15 21.68
N ASP A 44 -32.01 -12.37 22.41
CA ASP A 44 -32.92 -11.30 22.85
C ASP A 44 -32.25 -10.35 23.85
N GLU A 45 -31.42 -10.87 24.77
CA GLU A 45 -30.61 -10.05 25.67
C GLU A 45 -29.64 -9.16 24.88
N LEU A 46 -28.96 -9.72 23.88
CA LEU A 46 -28.05 -8.97 23.03
C LEU A 46 -28.79 -7.88 22.26
N ALA A 47 -29.92 -8.20 21.64
CA ALA A 47 -30.74 -7.24 20.89
C ALA A 47 -31.24 -6.09 21.78
N SER A 48 -31.62 -6.38 23.04
CA SER A 48 -32.01 -5.37 24.01
C SER A 48 -30.85 -4.45 24.39
N LEU A 49 -29.65 -5.00 24.61
CA LEU A 49 -28.43 -4.23 24.87
C LEU A 49 -28.01 -3.35 23.69
N GLU A 50 -28.15 -3.87 22.48
CA GLU A 50 -27.88 -3.11 21.23
C GLU A 50 -28.86 -1.93 21.10
N HIS A 51 -30.12 -2.15 21.38
CA HIS A 51 -31.14 -1.10 21.38
C HIS A 51 -30.85 -0.02 22.45
N ASP A 52 -30.55 -0.45 23.68
CA ASP A 52 -30.28 0.44 24.81
C ASP A 52 -29.03 1.32 24.63
N THR A 53 -28.01 0.76 24.05
CA THR A 53 -26.71 1.45 23.82
C THR A 53 -26.66 2.21 22.50
N GLY A 54 -27.51 1.88 21.55
CA GLY A 54 -27.43 2.37 20.16
C GLY A 54 -26.22 1.85 19.40
N LEU A 55 -25.55 0.83 19.96
CA LEU A 55 -24.36 0.17 19.37
C LEU A 55 -24.75 -1.18 18.81
N VAL A 56 -24.21 -1.49 17.61
CA VAL A 56 -24.18 -2.85 17.08
C VAL A 56 -22.73 -3.18 16.74
N LEU A 57 -22.18 -4.19 17.39
CA LEU A 57 -20.82 -4.62 17.14
C LEU A 57 -20.75 -5.57 15.92
N SER A 58 -19.64 -5.49 15.18
CA SER A 58 -19.36 -6.46 14.12
C SER A 58 -19.26 -7.86 14.69
N GLY A 59 -19.76 -8.84 13.93
CA GLY A 59 -19.86 -10.22 14.42
C GLY A 59 -21.09 -10.52 15.26
N SER A 60 -21.95 -9.53 15.59
CA SER A 60 -23.22 -9.79 16.27
C SER A 60 -24.11 -10.71 15.44
N PRO A 61 -24.63 -11.82 16.01
CA PRO A 61 -25.54 -12.73 15.32
C PRO A 61 -26.91 -12.09 15.03
N THR A 62 -27.24 -10.95 15.67
CA THR A 62 -28.44 -10.16 15.35
C THR A 62 -28.39 -9.52 13.97
N GLN A 63 -27.18 -9.42 13.36
CA GLN A 63 -26.98 -8.90 12.01
C GLN A 63 -26.66 -10.04 11.03
N LYS A 64 -27.44 -10.15 9.97
CA LYS A 64 -27.10 -11.05 8.86
C LYS A 64 -25.89 -10.43 8.11
N VAL A 65 -24.70 -10.96 8.29
CA VAL A 65 -23.58 -10.68 7.41
C VAL A 65 -23.87 -11.39 6.10
N SER A 66 -24.34 -10.66 5.08
CA SER A 66 -24.39 -11.17 3.72
C SER A 66 -22.98 -11.56 3.32
N GLY A 67 -22.77 -12.82 2.97
CA GLY A 67 -21.50 -13.30 2.42
C GLY A 67 -21.33 -12.73 1.01
N GLU A 68 -20.94 -11.47 0.91
CA GLU A 68 -20.59 -10.86 -0.38
C GLU A 68 -19.22 -11.39 -0.80
N ASN A 69 -19.19 -12.18 -1.86
CA ASN A 69 -17.98 -12.53 -2.58
C ASN A 69 -17.70 -11.43 -3.60
N LEU A 70 -16.63 -10.68 -3.40
CA LEU A 70 -16.17 -9.66 -4.33
C LEU A 70 -15.28 -10.30 -5.42
N GLU A 71 -15.35 -9.81 -6.65
CA GLU A 71 -14.43 -10.24 -7.71
C GLU A 71 -13.08 -9.52 -7.62
N THR A 72 -13.08 -8.25 -7.19
CA THR A 72 -11.87 -7.42 -7.04
C THR A 72 -12.06 -6.37 -5.94
N LEU A 73 -10.95 -5.88 -5.36
CA LEU A 73 -10.97 -4.73 -4.45
C LEU A 73 -10.87 -3.43 -5.25
N THR A 74 -11.70 -2.43 -4.91
CA THR A 74 -11.68 -1.10 -5.52
C THR A 74 -10.69 -0.18 -4.82
N GLU A 75 -10.09 0.78 -5.57
CA GLU A 75 -9.20 1.80 -5.01
C GLU A 75 -9.99 3.06 -4.61
N GLU A 76 -9.66 3.63 -3.45
CA GLU A 76 -10.33 4.80 -2.88
C GLU A 76 -9.35 5.83 -2.30
N ARG A 77 -9.73 7.12 -2.31
CA ARG A 77 -8.93 8.22 -1.78
C ARG A 77 -9.24 8.54 -0.32
N HIS A 78 -8.19 8.87 0.44
CA HIS A 78 -8.30 9.39 1.81
C HIS A 78 -8.67 10.87 1.84
N THR A 79 -9.49 11.28 2.82
CA THR A 79 -9.85 12.69 3.04
C THR A 79 -8.65 13.53 3.48
N LYS A 80 -7.78 12.98 4.31
CA LYS A 80 -6.52 13.61 4.77
C LYS A 80 -5.36 12.64 4.59
N PRO A 81 -4.18 13.10 4.14
CA PRO A 81 -3.00 12.24 4.02
C PRO A 81 -2.63 11.58 5.34
N MET A 82 -2.15 10.33 5.27
CA MET A 82 -1.73 9.57 6.44
C MET A 82 -0.21 9.57 6.52
N LEU A 83 0.34 10.48 7.30
CA LEU A 83 1.78 10.57 7.55
C LEU A 83 2.21 9.54 8.61
N SER A 84 3.49 9.24 8.66
CA SER A 84 4.08 8.35 9.65
C SER A 84 4.50 9.13 10.91
N ALA A 85 4.81 8.42 12.00
CA ALA A 85 5.51 9.00 13.15
C ALA A 85 7.01 9.18 12.84
N GLY A 86 7.63 10.22 13.40
CA GLY A 86 9.08 10.28 13.53
C GLY A 86 9.58 9.08 14.32
N LYS A 87 10.74 8.50 13.99
CA LYS A 87 11.24 7.25 14.61
C LYS A 87 12.54 7.51 15.34
N THR A 88 12.67 6.95 16.54
CA THR A 88 13.91 6.90 17.31
C THR A 88 14.10 5.54 17.96
N LYS A 89 15.33 5.20 18.32
CA LYS A 89 15.69 4.09 19.21
C LYS A 89 16.15 4.56 20.59
N SER A 90 16.20 5.89 20.81
CA SER A 90 16.70 6.51 22.03
C SER A 90 15.54 6.94 22.95
N VAL A 91 15.57 6.47 24.19
CA VAL A 91 14.67 6.94 25.26
C VAL A 91 14.89 8.42 25.57
N GLU A 92 16.12 8.90 25.43
CA GLU A 92 16.48 10.31 25.60
C GLU A 92 15.72 11.24 24.64
N ASP A 93 15.45 10.77 23.43
CA ASP A 93 14.68 11.56 22.46
C ASP A 93 13.22 11.70 22.89
N LEU A 94 12.63 10.66 23.52
CA LEU A 94 11.28 10.76 24.09
C LEU A 94 11.27 11.73 25.28
N VAL A 95 12.29 11.69 26.13
CA VAL A 95 12.44 12.64 27.25
C VAL A 95 12.54 14.08 26.74
N LYS A 96 13.35 14.32 25.71
CA LYS A 96 13.44 15.64 25.04
C LYS A 96 12.13 16.05 24.39
N PHE A 97 11.45 15.12 23.71
CA PHE A 97 10.17 15.36 23.07
C PHE A 97 9.11 15.81 24.07
N ALA A 98 8.97 15.11 25.20
CA ALA A 98 8.00 15.46 26.23
C ALA A 98 8.22 16.90 26.79
N ALA A 99 9.47 17.30 27.03
CA ALA A 99 9.89 18.67 27.37
C ALA A 99 8.96 19.40 28.38
N LYS A 100 8.53 18.72 29.43
CA LYS A 100 7.58 19.20 30.48
C LYS A 100 6.17 19.56 29.96
N ARG A 101 5.75 18.98 28.85
CA ARG A 101 4.37 19.07 28.36
C ARG A 101 3.62 17.79 28.63
N PRO A 102 2.30 17.85 28.81
CA PRO A 102 1.49 16.63 28.93
C PRO A 102 1.61 15.80 27.65
N VAL A 103 1.83 14.49 27.83
CA VAL A 103 1.94 13.55 26.71
C VAL A 103 1.19 12.25 27.02
N LEU A 104 0.73 11.57 25.97
CA LEU A 104 0.25 10.20 26.05
C LEU A 104 1.35 9.27 25.53
N LEU A 105 1.64 8.22 26.29
CA LEU A 105 2.50 7.12 25.88
C LEU A 105 1.65 5.89 25.64
N SER A 106 1.60 5.39 24.42
CA SER A 106 0.79 4.25 24.01
C SER A 106 1.61 3.17 23.33
N TRP A 107 1.05 1.97 23.22
CA TRP A 107 1.66 0.89 22.44
C TRP A 107 1.66 1.23 20.95
N LYS A 108 2.76 0.94 20.28
CA LYS A 108 2.79 0.94 18.83
C LYS A 108 2.40 -0.45 18.34
N MET A 109 1.11 -0.61 18.05
CA MET A 109 0.55 -1.87 17.58
C MET A 109 1.23 -2.31 16.28
N ASP A 110 1.56 -3.58 16.17
CA ASP A 110 2.14 -4.18 14.96
C ASP A 110 1.13 -5.11 14.29
N GLY A 111 0.27 -4.53 13.54
CA GLY A 111 -0.79 -5.20 12.82
C GLY A 111 -1.02 -4.53 11.48
N LEU A 112 -2.27 -4.31 11.19
CA LEU A 112 -2.79 -3.66 10.01
C LEU A 112 -3.43 -2.35 10.43
N THR A 113 -2.86 -1.19 10.07
CA THR A 113 -3.48 0.10 10.42
C THR A 113 -4.80 0.28 9.68
N VAL A 114 -5.87 0.54 10.44
CA VAL A 114 -7.24 0.71 9.95
C VAL A 114 -7.71 2.13 10.22
N VAL A 115 -8.27 2.79 9.21
CA VAL A 115 -8.99 4.08 9.38
C VAL A 115 -10.48 3.84 9.16
N ALA A 116 -11.28 4.18 10.18
CA ALA A 116 -12.73 4.04 10.16
C ALA A 116 -13.40 5.40 10.00
N THR A 117 -14.18 5.60 8.93
CA THR A 117 -14.96 6.81 8.71
C THR A 117 -16.43 6.59 9.07
N TYR A 118 -16.95 7.44 9.93
CA TYR A 118 -18.35 7.45 10.38
C TYR A 118 -19.07 8.69 9.87
N GLU A 119 -20.22 8.52 9.25
CA GLU A 119 -21.14 9.59 8.89
C GLU A 119 -22.52 9.29 9.48
N ASN A 120 -23.10 10.26 10.21
CA ASN A 120 -24.41 10.15 10.89
C ASN A 120 -24.57 8.90 11.79
N GLY A 121 -23.47 8.43 12.39
CA GLY A 121 -23.43 7.31 13.32
C GLY A 121 -23.31 5.92 12.71
N GLN A 122 -23.12 5.78 11.39
CA GLN A 122 -22.94 4.46 10.71
C GLN A 122 -21.58 4.33 10.00
N LEU A 123 -20.98 3.12 10.00
CA LEU A 123 -19.71 2.81 9.34
C LEU A 123 -19.88 2.81 7.82
N LYS A 124 -19.26 3.76 7.13
CA LYS A 124 -19.36 3.93 5.67
C LYS A 124 -18.30 3.14 4.93
N GLN A 125 -17.06 3.14 5.42
CA GLN A 125 -15.93 2.55 4.69
C GLN A 125 -14.78 2.11 5.59
N ALA A 126 -14.07 1.03 5.20
CA ALA A 126 -12.81 0.58 5.81
C ALA A 126 -11.75 0.27 4.73
N VAL A 127 -10.51 0.77 4.87
CA VAL A 127 -9.46 0.69 3.84
C VAL A 127 -8.11 0.30 4.41
N THR A 128 -7.35 -0.55 3.70
CA THR A 128 -5.99 -1.00 4.04
C THR A 128 -4.93 -0.42 3.10
N ARG A 129 -3.65 -0.51 3.48
CA ARG A 129 -2.50 -0.05 2.68
C ARG A 129 -2.15 -1.06 1.57
N GLY A 130 -2.21 -0.65 0.30
CA GLY A 130 -2.01 -1.51 -0.88
C GLY A 130 -0.57 -1.73 -1.34
N ASN A 131 -0.38 -2.85 -2.02
CA ASN A 131 0.74 -3.33 -2.83
C ASN A 131 2.14 -3.41 -2.22
N GLY A 132 2.41 -4.58 -1.68
CA GLY A 132 3.75 -5.13 -1.51
C GLY A 132 4.55 -4.52 -0.37
N ILE A 133 4.69 -5.29 0.69
CA ILE A 133 5.68 -5.17 1.77
C ILE A 133 5.46 -4.02 2.74
N VAL A 134 5.08 -4.41 3.98
CA VAL A 134 5.16 -3.67 5.25
C VAL A 134 4.04 -2.67 5.58
N GLY A 135 3.16 -3.07 6.48
CA GLY A 135 2.26 -2.21 7.26
C GLY A 135 1.03 -1.71 6.50
N LEU A 136 -0.11 -2.22 6.88
CA LEU A 136 -1.41 -1.89 6.27
C LEU A 136 -2.22 -1.00 7.22
N THR A 137 -2.68 0.16 6.74
CA THR A 137 -3.57 1.08 7.47
C THR A 137 -4.97 1.05 6.87
N LEU A 138 -6.03 0.93 7.68
CA LEU A 138 -7.43 0.92 7.27
C LEU A 138 -8.15 2.22 7.65
N VAL A 139 -9.00 2.74 6.75
CA VAL A 139 -9.91 3.88 6.97
C VAL A 139 -11.35 3.40 6.91
N LEU A 140 -12.15 3.63 7.94
CA LEU A 140 -13.57 3.30 8.00
C LEU A 140 -14.43 4.58 7.92
N ARG A 141 -15.36 4.66 6.96
CA ARG A 141 -16.29 5.79 6.76
C ARG A 141 -17.72 5.42 7.12
N TYR A 142 -18.43 6.29 7.85
CA TYR A 142 -19.81 6.11 8.27
C TYR A 142 -20.71 7.23 7.73
N GLU A 143 -21.91 6.88 7.24
CA GLU A 143 -22.97 7.82 6.88
C GLU A 143 -24.29 7.43 7.58
N SER A 144 -25.00 8.41 8.14
CA SER A 144 -26.32 8.25 8.78
C SER A 144 -26.43 7.15 9.83
N GLY A 145 -25.30 6.78 10.44
CA GLY A 145 -25.22 5.73 11.44
C GLY A 145 -24.89 4.33 10.90
N GLU A 146 -24.60 4.12 9.60
CA GLU A 146 -24.24 2.81 9.01
C GLU A 146 -22.82 2.79 8.40
N LEU A 147 -22.12 1.66 8.56
CA LEU A 147 -20.84 1.43 7.86
C LEU A 147 -21.08 1.29 6.37
N LYS A 148 -20.60 2.22 5.58
CA LYS A 148 -20.74 2.19 4.11
C LYS A 148 -19.45 1.84 3.38
N GLN A 149 -18.29 2.21 3.90
CA GLN A 149 -17.03 1.98 3.17
C GLN A 149 -15.78 1.90 4.07
N ALA A 150 -14.80 1.07 3.69
CA ALA A 150 -13.51 0.93 4.36
C ALA A 150 -12.35 0.98 3.36
N ILE A 151 -11.36 1.88 3.54
CA ILE A 151 -10.28 2.17 2.60
C ILE A 151 -8.89 1.91 3.21
N THR A 152 -7.95 1.26 2.46
CA THR A 152 -6.56 1.04 2.90
C THR A 152 -5.70 2.29 2.74
N ARG A 153 -4.66 2.47 3.58
CA ARG A 153 -3.59 3.44 3.32
C ARG A 153 -2.74 2.96 2.15
N GLY A 154 -2.95 3.49 0.94
CA GLY A 154 -2.14 3.20 -0.22
C GLY A 154 -0.73 3.78 -0.17
N ARG A 155 0.01 3.70 -1.28
CA ARG A 155 1.30 4.38 -1.43
C ARG A 155 1.11 5.88 -1.17
N GLU A 156 2.02 6.47 -0.39
CA GLU A 156 2.01 7.89 0.00
C GLU A 156 0.83 8.30 0.91
N GLY A 157 0.00 7.36 1.39
CA GLY A 157 -1.11 7.67 2.30
C GLY A 157 -2.26 8.45 1.65
N ILE A 158 -2.42 8.38 0.32
CA ILE A 158 -3.40 9.14 -0.45
C ILE A 158 -4.52 8.25 -0.99
N VAL A 159 -4.20 7.04 -1.47
CA VAL A 159 -5.17 6.09 -2.06
C VAL A 159 -5.00 4.72 -1.44
N GLY A 160 -6.09 4.03 -1.12
CA GLY A 160 -6.11 2.69 -0.56
C GLY A 160 -7.14 1.77 -1.21
N GLU A 161 -7.23 0.52 -0.74
CA GLU A 161 -8.19 -0.50 -1.22
C GLU A 161 -9.40 -0.55 -0.28
N ASP A 162 -10.59 -0.70 -0.82
CA ASP A 162 -11.82 -0.92 -0.05
C ASP A 162 -11.87 -2.36 0.50
N VAL A 163 -12.00 -2.51 1.80
CA VAL A 163 -12.06 -3.79 2.53
C VAL A 163 -13.23 -3.83 3.51
N THR A 164 -14.26 -3.04 3.25
CA THR A 164 -15.44 -2.91 4.12
C THR A 164 -16.06 -4.27 4.47
N HIS A 165 -16.18 -5.16 3.47
CA HIS A 165 -16.77 -6.48 3.63
C HIS A 165 -16.04 -7.34 4.67
N THR A 166 -14.70 -7.28 4.73
CA THR A 166 -13.93 -8.03 5.73
C THR A 166 -13.94 -7.37 7.09
N VAL A 167 -13.89 -6.02 7.16
CA VAL A 167 -13.91 -5.28 8.43
C VAL A 167 -15.24 -5.46 9.16
N ARG A 168 -16.34 -5.64 8.45
CA ARG A 168 -17.64 -6.01 9.06
C ARG A 168 -17.61 -7.34 9.83
N THR A 169 -16.56 -8.15 9.63
CA THR A 169 -16.37 -9.43 10.32
C THR A 169 -15.40 -9.35 11.50
N PHE A 170 -14.84 -8.19 11.81
CA PHE A 170 -13.95 -8.01 12.96
C PHE A 170 -14.75 -8.17 14.25
N LEU A 171 -14.08 -8.59 15.33
CA LEU A 171 -14.77 -8.91 16.58
C LEU A 171 -15.33 -7.70 17.35
N ASN A 172 -14.76 -6.50 17.12
CA ASN A 172 -15.00 -5.33 17.98
C ASN A 172 -15.16 -4.00 17.21
N VAL A 173 -15.43 -4.04 15.91
CA VAL A 173 -15.74 -2.81 15.14
C VAL A 173 -17.21 -2.48 15.33
N PRO A 174 -17.58 -1.29 15.84
CA PRO A 174 -18.97 -0.86 15.87
C PRO A 174 -19.50 -0.69 14.44
N LEU A 175 -20.59 -1.37 14.07
CA LEU A 175 -21.29 -1.17 12.80
C LEU A 175 -22.20 0.06 12.86
N THR A 176 -22.73 0.35 14.05
CA THR A 176 -23.47 1.57 14.37
C THR A 176 -22.91 2.21 15.63
N VAL A 177 -22.99 3.53 15.71
CA VAL A 177 -22.51 4.31 16.84
C VAL A 177 -23.56 5.33 17.30
N PRO A 178 -23.58 5.76 18.57
CA PRO A 178 -24.50 6.77 19.09
C PRO A 178 -24.37 8.12 18.38
N THR A 179 -23.15 8.53 18.05
CA THR A 179 -22.87 9.83 17.41
C THR A 179 -23.37 9.83 15.97
N LYS A 180 -24.24 10.78 15.61
CA LYS A 180 -24.88 10.90 14.28
C LYS A 180 -24.12 11.78 13.29
N GLY A 181 -23.01 12.39 13.69
CA GLY A 181 -22.13 13.15 12.82
C GLY A 181 -21.24 12.26 11.95
N SER A 182 -20.58 12.84 10.93
CA SER A 182 -19.60 12.13 10.10
C SER A 182 -18.20 12.27 10.71
N PHE A 183 -17.47 11.17 10.85
CA PHE A 183 -16.08 11.18 11.33
C PHE A 183 -15.31 9.96 10.84
N GLU A 184 -14.00 10.06 10.86
CA GLU A 184 -13.07 8.95 10.58
C GLU A 184 -12.40 8.49 11.86
N VAL A 185 -12.24 7.18 12.02
CA VAL A 185 -11.43 6.59 13.08
C VAL A 185 -10.26 5.84 12.45
N ARG A 186 -9.06 6.18 12.91
CA ARG A 186 -7.84 5.49 12.54
C ARG A 186 -7.41 4.54 13.65
N GLY A 187 -7.04 3.32 13.27
CA GLY A 187 -6.62 2.29 14.20
C GLY A 187 -5.84 1.18 13.53
N GLU A 188 -5.49 0.18 14.32
CA GLU A 188 -4.74 -0.98 13.86
C GLU A 188 -5.62 -2.22 13.90
N GLY A 189 -5.70 -2.95 12.78
CA GLY A 189 -6.29 -4.28 12.72
C GLY A 189 -5.25 -5.33 13.14
N VAL A 190 -5.55 -6.09 14.16
CA VAL A 190 -4.60 -7.03 14.78
C VAL A 190 -5.23 -8.40 15.04
N ILE A 191 -4.38 -9.38 15.28
CA ILE A 191 -4.75 -10.69 15.82
C ILE A 191 -3.96 -10.87 17.12
N SER A 192 -4.63 -11.22 18.23
CA SER A 192 -3.93 -11.51 19.47
C SER A 192 -3.02 -12.73 19.35
N TRP A 193 -1.97 -12.81 20.16
CA TRP A 193 -1.05 -13.96 20.17
C TRP A 193 -1.80 -15.28 20.39
N ALA A 194 -2.79 -15.27 21.28
CA ALA A 194 -3.61 -16.46 21.58
C ALA A 194 -4.39 -16.93 20.33
N ASN A 195 -5.10 -16.03 19.65
CA ASN A 195 -5.84 -16.34 18.43
C ASN A 195 -4.90 -16.74 17.29
N PHE A 196 -3.74 -16.09 17.15
CA PHE A 196 -2.73 -16.42 16.16
C PHE A 196 -2.28 -17.86 16.32
N HIS A 197 -1.86 -18.30 17.51
CA HIS A 197 -1.40 -19.66 17.74
C HIS A 197 -2.51 -20.68 17.46
N LYS A 198 -3.74 -20.43 17.90
CA LYS A 198 -4.91 -21.29 17.66
C LYS A 198 -5.19 -21.46 16.17
N ILE A 199 -5.20 -20.38 15.40
CA ILE A 199 -5.50 -20.39 13.96
C ILE A 199 -4.32 -21.02 13.19
N ASN A 200 -3.11 -20.59 13.51
CA ASN A 200 -1.90 -20.96 12.76
C ASN A 200 -1.59 -22.45 12.85
N SER A 201 -1.93 -23.10 13.99
CA SER A 201 -1.77 -24.55 14.16
C SER A 201 -2.67 -25.41 13.25
N SER A 202 -3.72 -24.81 12.66
CA SER A 202 -4.67 -25.48 11.77
C SER A 202 -4.42 -25.22 10.28
N LEU A 203 -3.40 -24.42 9.93
CA LEU A 203 -3.08 -24.06 8.55
C LEU A 203 -2.04 -25.03 7.96
N GLU A 204 -2.21 -25.41 6.70
CA GLU A 204 -1.23 -26.19 5.94
C GLU A 204 0.11 -25.44 5.80
N GLU A 205 0.03 -24.14 5.55
CA GLU A 205 1.19 -23.21 5.51
C GLU A 205 1.09 -22.19 6.65
N PRO A 206 1.74 -22.42 7.79
CA PRO A 206 1.71 -21.53 8.92
C PRO A 206 2.36 -20.17 8.62
N TYR A 207 1.75 -19.10 9.09
CA TYR A 207 2.35 -17.77 9.06
C TYR A 207 3.43 -17.63 10.13
N THR A 208 4.43 -16.81 9.86
CA THR A 208 5.54 -16.58 10.80
C THR A 208 5.21 -15.54 11.89
N HIS A 209 4.25 -14.64 11.62
CA HIS A 209 3.91 -13.55 12.54
C HIS A 209 2.42 -13.17 12.43
N PRO A 210 1.74 -12.75 13.54
CA PRO A 210 0.33 -12.33 13.54
C PRO A 210 0.02 -11.23 12.53
N ARG A 211 0.93 -10.27 12.34
CA ARG A 211 0.81 -9.19 11.35
C ARG A 211 0.62 -9.72 9.93
N ASN A 212 1.38 -10.75 9.53
CA ASN A 212 1.29 -11.33 8.19
C ASN A 212 -0.06 -12.04 7.99
N LEU A 213 -0.53 -12.75 9.02
CA LEU A 213 -1.84 -13.36 9.02
C LEU A 213 -2.96 -12.31 8.95
N ALA A 214 -2.88 -11.22 9.73
CA ALA A 214 -3.83 -10.12 9.71
C ALA A 214 -3.90 -9.48 8.31
N SER A 215 -2.75 -9.12 7.75
CA SER A 215 -2.65 -8.50 6.41
C SER A 215 -3.22 -9.37 5.29
N GLY A 216 -2.94 -10.68 5.32
CA GLY A 216 -3.47 -11.64 4.35
C GLY A 216 -4.98 -11.86 4.51
N SER A 217 -5.49 -11.75 5.73
CA SER A 217 -6.91 -11.99 6.05
C SER A 217 -7.81 -10.84 5.60
N VAL A 218 -7.37 -9.60 5.78
CA VAL A 218 -8.17 -8.40 5.40
C VAL A 218 -8.39 -8.29 3.90
N ARG A 219 -7.46 -8.80 3.10
CA ARG A 219 -7.55 -8.80 1.63
C ARG A 219 -8.28 -9.99 1.02
N LYS A 220 -8.85 -10.87 1.85
CA LYS A 220 -9.67 -11.96 1.33
C LYS A 220 -10.93 -11.38 0.67
N LEU A 221 -11.25 -11.88 -0.52
CA LEU A 221 -12.46 -11.49 -1.26
C LEU A 221 -13.71 -12.11 -0.62
N ASP A 222 -13.54 -13.23 0.08
CA ASP A 222 -14.57 -13.90 0.88
C ASP A 222 -14.49 -13.43 2.34
N ALA A 223 -15.52 -12.70 2.78
CA ALA A 223 -15.67 -12.23 4.15
C ALA A 223 -15.79 -13.38 5.17
N GLY A 224 -16.36 -14.53 4.78
CA GLY A 224 -16.47 -15.73 5.61
C GLY A 224 -15.12 -16.32 5.99
N GLU A 225 -14.15 -16.30 5.05
CA GLU A 225 -12.77 -16.70 5.32
C GLU A 225 -12.07 -15.72 6.27
N SER A 226 -12.32 -14.40 6.13
CA SER A 226 -11.79 -13.39 7.04
C SER A 226 -12.36 -13.54 8.45
N LYS A 227 -13.67 -13.83 8.60
CA LYS A 227 -14.34 -14.04 9.90
C LYS A 227 -13.63 -15.14 10.73
N LYS A 228 -13.18 -16.22 10.10
CA LYS A 228 -12.47 -17.32 10.78
C LYS A 228 -11.13 -16.88 11.40
N ARG A 229 -10.58 -15.75 10.97
CA ARG A 229 -9.28 -15.22 11.42
C ARG A 229 -9.37 -14.37 12.69
N ARG A 230 -10.60 -14.01 13.16
CA ARG A 230 -10.86 -13.34 14.45
C ARG A 230 -10.03 -12.05 14.62
N LEU A 231 -10.06 -11.17 13.60
CA LEU A 231 -9.37 -9.86 13.67
C LEU A 231 -10.08 -8.94 14.65
N GLU A 232 -9.30 -8.05 15.26
CA GLU A 232 -9.75 -6.99 16.14
C GLU A 232 -9.22 -5.65 15.68
N PHE A 233 -9.95 -4.57 15.96
CA PHE A 233 -9.59 -3.21 15.66
C PHE A 233 -9.27 -2.41 16.92
N TRP A 234 -8.11 -1.75 16.94
CA TRP A 234 -7.70 -0.90 18.06
C TRP A 234 -7.51 0.53 17.58
N ALA A 235 -8.42 1.42 17.98
CA ALA A 235 -8.45 2.82 17.58
C ALA A 235 -7.34 3.62 18.28
N PHE A 236 -6.74 4.58 17.56
CA PHE A 236 -5.75 5.49 18.14
C PHE A 236 -5.96 6.96 17.74
N GLU A 237 -6.74 7.29 16.69
CA GLU A 237 -6.94 8.66 16.24
C GLU A 237 -8.36 8.88 15.71
N LEU A 238 -8.95 10.04 16.09
CA LEU A 238 -10.18 10.57 15.55
C LEU A 238 -9.86 11.67 14.51
N VAL A 239 -10.47 11.62 13.33
CA VAL A 239 -10.39 12.65 12.31
C VAL A 239 -11.80 13.15 11.97
N SER A 240 -12.06 14.41 12.21
CA SER A 240 -13.35 15.04 11.90
C SER A 240 -13.15 16.52 11.58
N ASP A 241 -14.04 17.10 10.79
CA ASP A 241 -13.99 18.52 10.45
C ASP A 241 -14.84 19.38 11.41
N TYR A 242 -15.71 18.75 12.24
CA TYR A 242 -16.63 19.43 13.16
C TYR A 242 -16.58 18.87 14.59
N LEU A 243 -15.98 17.70 14.82
CA LEU A 243 -15.72 17.14 16.14
C LEU A 243 -14.21 17.27 16.39
N GLU A 244 -13.77 18.38 16.94
CA GLU A 244 -12.39 18.57 17.35
C GLU A 244 -12.28 18.65 18.88
N PRO A 245 -12.09 17.51 19.58
CA PRO A 245 -11.68 17.56 20.96
C PRO A 245 -10.40 18.38 21.12
N GLU A 246 -10.32 19.19 22.17
CA GLU A 246 -9.14 20.04 22.40
C GLU A 246 -7.91 19.23 22.82
N SER A 247 -8.16 18.00 23.32
CA SER A 247 -7.15 17.13 23.89
C SER A 247 -7.16 15.72 23.34
N LYS A 248 -6.02 15.05 23.42
CA LYS A 248 -5.91 13.64 23.02
C LYS A 248 -6.70 12.71 23.95
N LEU A 249 -6.75 13.01 25.25
CA LEU A 249 -7.60 12.30 26.20
C LEU A 249 -9.08 12.41 25.80
N GLY A 250 -9.52 13.62 25.44
CA GLY A 250 -10.89 13.84 24.94
C GLY A 250 -11.18 13.02 23.68
N GLN A 251 -10.22 12.87 22.77
CA GLN A 251 -10.36 11.97 21.62
C GLN A 251 -10.52 10.51 22.02
N GLN A 252 -9.70 10.03 22.98
CA GLN A 252 -9.78 8.65 23.45
C GLN A 252 -11.14 8.38 24.13
N THR A 253 -11.61 9.31 24.97
CA THR A 253 -12.94 9.23 25.62
C THR A 253 -14.06 9.19 24.58
N PHE A 254 -14.02 10.07 23.57
CA PHE A 254 -15.00 10.07 22.48
C PHE A 254 -15.06 8.72 21.76
N LEU A 255 -13.90 8.14 21.45
CA LEU A 255 -13.83 6.84 20.78
C LEU A 255 -14.43 5.73 21.66
N GLN A 256 -14.11 5.71 22.95
CA GLN A 256 -14.67 4.75 23.92
C GLN A 256 -16.18 4.90 24.06
N ASP A 257 -16.70 6.12 24.16
CA ASP A 257 -18.13 6.41 24.26
C ASP A 257 -18.91 5.98 22.99
N ASN A 258 -18.21 5.88 21.83
CA ASN A 258 -18.76 5.33 20.60
C ASN A 258 -18.43 3.84 20.40
N GLY A 259 -18.03 3.11 21.45
CA GLY A 259 -17.87 1.66 21.46
C GLY A 259 -16.55 1.14 20.87
N PHE A 260 -15.62 2.00 20.52
CA PHE A 260 -14.30 1.56 20.01
C PHE A 260 -13.40 1.07 21.15
N SER A 261 -12.66 0.00 20.88
CA SER A 261 -11.50 -0.36 21.68
C SER A 261 -10.35 0.59 21.32
N VAL A 262 -9.83 1.33 22.28
CA VAL A 262 -8.70 2.25 22.08
C VAL A 262 -7.39 1.59 22.50
N VAL A 263 -6.30 1.90 21.78
CA VAL A 263 -4.97 1.40 22.14
C VAL A 263 -4.64 1.82 23.56
N PRO A 264 -4.25 0.88 24.46
CA PRO A 264 -3.90 1.22 25.84
C PRO A 264 -2.80 2.26 25.92
N TYR A 265 -2.99 3.26 26.76
CA TYR A 265 -2.07 4.39 26.91
C TYR A 265 -1.84 4.74 28.39
N ILE A 266 -0.75 5.44 28.63
CA ILE A 266 -0.42 6.05 29.93
C ILE A 266 -0.34 7.55 29.71
N TYR A 267 -1.09 8.30 30.52
CA TYR A 267 -1.04 9.75 30.51
C TYR A 267 0.04 10.26 31.47
N LEU A 268 0.90 11.11 30.99
CA LEU A 268 1.92 11.79 31.76
C LEU A 268 1.62 13.30 31.75
N ASP A 269 1.26 13.82 32.90
CA ASP A 269 0.88 15.24 33.08
C ASP A 269 2.09 16.19 33.08
N VAL A 270 1.88 17.47 33.31
CA VAL A 270 2.95 18.50 33.37
C VAL A 270 3.94 18.29 34.51
N LEU A 271 3.60 17.47 35.52
CA LEU A 271 4.44 17.21 36.69
C LEU A 271 5.38 16.00 36.47
N HIS A 272 5.29 15.34 35.33
CA HIS A 272 6.18 14.20 35.06
C HIS A 272 7.66 14.62 35.09
N SER A 273 8.47 13.79 35.73
CA SER A 273 9.93 13.91 35.70
C SER A 273 10.50 13.05 34.55
N GLU A 274 11.72 13.35 34.11
CA GLU A 274 12.44 12.50 33.16
C GLU A 274 12.55 11.04 33.66
N GLN A 275 12.72 10.86 34.97
CA GLN A 275 12.78 9.52 35.56
C GLN A 275 11.44 8.78 35.44
N MET A 276 10.31 9.48 35.64
CA MET A 276 8.98 8.88 35.44
C MET A 276 8.79 8.40 34.00
N ILE A 277 9.23 9.17 33.01
CA ILE A 277 9.16 8.73 31.60
C ILE A 277 9.96 7.43 31.41
N ARG A 278 11.21 7.39 31.92
CA ARG A 278 12.09 6.21 31.80
C ARG A 278 11.49 5.00 32.51
N ASP A 279 10.96 5.16 33.70
CA ASP A 279 10.35 4.08 34.48
C ASP A 279 9.06 3.58 33.82
N THR A 280 8.26 4.48 33.27
CA THR A 280 7.06 4.14 32.50
C THR A 280 7.42 3.30 31.27
N ILE A 281 8.38 3.75 30.46
CA ILE A 281 8.83 3.01 29.28
C ILE A 281 9.35 1.62 29.67
N LYS A 282 10.13 1.54 30.77
CA LYS A 282 10.67 0.28 31.27
C LYS A 282 9.59 -0.68 31.77
N SER A 283 8.47 -0.15 32.29
CA SER A 283 7.34 -0.97 32.76
C SER A 283 6.53 -1.58 31.62
N MET A 284 6.58 -1.00 30.42
CA MET A 284 5.87 -1.46 29.22
C MET A 284 6.68 -2.60 28.56
N ASP A 285 6.47 -3.82 29.05
CA ASP A 285 7.14 -5.03 28.53
C ASP A 285 6.34 -5.64 27.37
N PRO A 286 6.85 -5.62 26.12
CA PRO A 286 6.12 -6.13 24.96
C PRO A 286 5.85 -7.64 25.04
N LYS A 287 6.66 -8.41 25.80
CA LYS A 287 6.47 -9.86 25.95
C LYS A 287 5.26 -10.23 26.84
N LYS A 288 4.77 -9.27 27.64
CA LYS A 288 3.59 -9.45 28.48
C LYS A 288 2.30 -8.92 27.83
N PHE A 289 2.41 -8.25 26.70
CA PHE A 289 1.25 -7.69 26.03
C PHE A 289 0.60 -8.73 25.12
N ALA A 290 -0.73 -8.77 25.13
CA ALA A 290 -1.52 -9.81 24.44
C ALA A 290 -1.48 -9.69 22.90
N TYR A 291 -1.03 -8.57 22.37
CA TYR A 291 -1.01 -8.27 20.95
C TYR A 291 0.42 -7.98 20.47
N PRO A 292 0.70 -8.17 19.16
CA PRO A 292 1.99 -7.81 18.59
C PRO A 292 2.19 -6.28 18.61
N VAL A 293 3.38 -5.85 19.07
CA VAL A 293 3.80 -4.43 19.12
C VAL A 293 5.25 -4.29 18.67
N ASP A 294 5.57 -3.20 17.96
CA ASP A 294 6.93 -2.93 17.46
C ASP A 294 7.59 -1.69 18.11
N GLY A 295 6.99 -1.17 19.18
CA GLY A 295 7.49 0.00 19.87
C GLY A 295 6.43 0.69 20.73
N LEU A 296 6.70 1.96 21.04
CA LEU A 296 5.80 2.87 21.75
C LEU A 296 5.59 4.14 20.92
N ILE A 297 4.45 4.78 21.07
CA ILE A 297 4.16 6.10 20.51
C ILE A 297 4.02 7.09 21.66
N MET A 298 4.76 8.19 21.61
CA MET A 298 4.55 9.34 22.47
C MET A 298 3.96 10.47 21.65
N GLU A 299 2.87 11.06 22.14
CA GLU A 299 2.11 12.11 21.46
C GLU A 299 1.74 13.21 22.43
N TYR A 300 1.77 14.49 21.98
CA TYR A 300 1.31 15.59 22.81
C TYR A 300 -0.18 15.49 23.09
N GLU A 301 -0.54 15.78 24.35
CA GLU A 301 -1.92 15.76 24.81
C GLU A 301 -2.75 16.90 24.20
N GLU A 302 -2.17 18.11 24.11
CA GLU A 302 -2.79 19.29 23.54
C GLU A 302 -2.75 19.25 22.00
N ILE A 303 -3.90 19.00 21.36
CA ILE A 303 -4.00 18.82 19.91
C ILE A 303 -3.62 20.08 19.16
N ARG A 304 -4.03 21.27 19.66
CA ARG A 304 -3.70 22.55 19.00
C ARG A 304 -2.20 22.80 18.96
N TYR A 305 -1.49 22.51 20.06
CA TYR A 305 -0.04 22.57 20.10
C TYR A 305 0.60 21.59 19.12
N GLY A 306 0.15 20.32 19.15
CA GLY A 306 0.64 19.31 18.22
C GLY A 306 0.50 19.71 16.75
N LYS A 307 -0.66 20.25 16.36
CA LYS A 307 -0.91 20.77 15.00
C LYS A 307 0.01 21.95 14.65
N SER A 308 0.35 22.82 15.61
CA SER A 308 1.22 23.98 15.38
C SER A 308 2.66 23.62 15.01
N LEU A 309 3.11 22.42 15.36
CA LEU A 309 4.45 21.91 15.02
C LEU A 309 4.58 21.48 13.55
N GLY A 310 3.47 21.38 12.83
CA GLY A 310 3.44 21.01 11.42
C GLY A 310 3.89 19.56 11.15
N ALA A 311 4.26 19.31 9.90
CA ALA A 311 4.73 18.00 9.44
C ALA A 311 5.85 18.16 8.42
N THR A 312 6.70 17.16 8.31
CA THR A 312 7.65 17.00 7.20
C THR A 312 6.93 16.33 6.01
N GLY A 313 7.60 16.16 4.87
CA GLY A 313 7.05 15.40 3.75
C GLY A 313 6.70 13.95 4.08
N HIS A 314 7.18 13.39 5.21
CA HIS A 314 7.05 11.98 5.56
C HIS A 314 6.43 11.69 6.93
N HIS A 315 6.50 12.63 7.89
CA HIS A 315 6.00 12.42 9.26
C HIS A 315 5.49 13.70 9.92
N GLU A 316 4.56 13.53 10.86
CA GLU A 316 4.04 14.59 11.71
C GLU A 316 4.95 14.85 12.91
N ASN A 317 5.13 16.12 13.29
CA ASN A 317 6.00 16.50 14.40
C ASN A 317 5.30 16.44 15.78
N ARG A 318 3.97 16.17 15.80
CA ARG A 318 3.18 16.05 17.04
C ARG A 318 3.40 14.74 17.79
N LEU A 319 4.01 13.75 17.17
CA LEU A 319 4.21 12.42 17.75
C LEU A 319 5.57 11.83 17.34
N ILE A 320 6.11 11.00 18.22
CA ILE A 320 7.37 10.28 18.00
C ILE A 320 7.21 8.80 18.39
N ALA A 321 7.79 7.91 17.58
CA ALA A 321 7.78 6.47 17.83
C ALA A 321 9.14 6.00 18.36
N LEU A 322 9.15 5.43 19.56
CA LEU A 322 10.27 4.65 20.07
C LEU A 322 10.14 3.23 19.51
N LYS A 323 11.12 2.78 18.72
CA LYS A 323 11.23 1.39 18.31
C LYS A 323 12.20 0.67 19.24
N TRP A 324 11.85 -0.57 19.58
CA TRP A 324 12.79 -1.44 20.31
C TRP A 324 14.06 -1.64 19.50
N GLU A 325 15.18 -1.87 20.21
CA GLU A 325 16.39 -2.34 19.54
C GLU A 325 16.12 -3.71 18.91
N ASP A 326 16.60 -3.87 17.68
CA ASP A 326 16.51 -5.15 17.00
C ASP A 326 17.35 -6.19 17.77
N GLU A 327 16.80 -7.37 18.04
CA GLU A 327 17.59 -8.48 18.59
C GLU A 327 18.67 -8.89 17.58
N LEU A 328 19.91 -8.95 18.04
CA LEU A 328 21.05 -9.33 17.21
C LEU A 328 21.40 -10.79 17.44
N TYR A 329 21.55 -11.54 16.37
CA TYR A 329 21.84 -12.96 16.38
C TYR A 329 23.25 -13.22 15.85
N ASP A 330 24.06 -13.95 16.61
CA ASP A 330 25.41 -14.32 16.20
C ASP A 330 25.36 -15.44 15.15
N THR A 331 26.19 -15.32 14.11
CA THR A 331 26.37 -16.32 13.06
C THR A 331 27.75 -16.18 12.40
N HIS A 332 28.05 -16.99 11.38
CA HIS A 332 29.32 -16.94 10.68
C HIS A 332 29.13 -16.66 9.20
N PHE A 333 29.90 -15.71 8.67
CA PHE A 333 29.91 -15.39 7.25
C PHE A 333 30.47 -16.54 6.41
N ARG A 334 29.80 -16.89 5.30
CA ARG A 334 30.16 -18.02 4.41
C ARG A 334 30.52 -17.59 3.00
N GLY A 335 30.21 -16.39 2.59
CA GLY A 335 30.51 -15.88 1.27
C GLY A 335 29.48 -14.91 0.73
N VAL A 336 29.47 -14.72 -0.59
CA VAL A 336 28.47 -13.91 -1.27
C VAL A 336 27.86 -14.65 -2.44
N GLU A 337 26.61 -14.35 -2.71
CA GLU A 337 25.90 -14.66 -3.94
C GLU A 337 25.77 -13.37 -4.75
N LEU A 338 26.17 -13.42 -6.03
CA LEU A 338 26.02 -12.32 -6.97
C LEU A 338 24.89 -12.63 -7.93
N ALA A 339 24.05 -11.63 -8.24
CA ALA A 339 22.98 -11.77 -9.24
C ALA A 339 22.90 -10.55 -10.14
N THR A 340 22.86 -10.77 -11.45
CA THR A 340 22.81 -9.70 -12.46
C THR A 340 21.38 -9.30 -12.74
N THR A 341 21.05 -8.01 -12.58
CA THR A 341 19.74 -7.44 -12.91
C THR A 341 19.58 -7.12 -14.39
N ARG A 342 18.36 -6.79 -14.83
CA ARG A 342 18.06 -6.40 -16.22
C ARG A 342 18.89 -5.20 -16.74
N THR A 343 19.26 -4.29 -15.85
CA THR A 343 20.09 -3.11 -16.19
C THR A 343 21.59 -3.42 -16.17
N GLY A 344 21.95 -4.65 -15.86
CA GLY A 344 23.33 -5.09 -15.71
C GLY A 344 23.94 -4.79 -14.34
N MET A 345 23.23 -4.11 -13.43
CA MET A 345 23.69 -3.97 -12.06
C MET A 345 23.78 -5.35 -11.40
N VAL A 346 24.85 -5.60 -10.65
CA VAL A 346 25.06 -6.88 -9.95
C VAL A 346 24.81 -6.65 -8.46
N SER A 347 23.82 -7.33 -7.94
CA SER A 347 23.49 -7.32 -6.50
C SER A 347 24.44 -8.23 -5.73
N ILE A 348 24.79 -7.81 -4.52
CA ILE A 348 25.66 -8.55 -3.59
C ILE A 348 24.79 -9.02 -2.42
N THR A 349 24.69 -10.33 -2.22
CA THR A 349 23.96 -10.95 -1.10
C THR A 349 24.94 -11.72 -0.24
N GLY A 350 25.10 -11.33 1.04
CA GLY A 350 25.93 -12.04 2.00
C GLY A 350 25.25 -13.35 2.43
N LEU A 351 26.03 -14.43 2.43
CA LEU A 351 25.62 -15.76 2.89
C LEU A 351 26.26 -16.04 4.25
N PHE A 352 25.49 -16.65 5.15
CA PHE A 352 25.94 -17.00 6.50
C PHE A 352 25.27 -18.27 7.00
N ASP A 353 25.80 -18.84 8.10
CA ASP A 353 25.17 -20.02 8.71
C ASP A 353 23.72 -19.69 9.06
N PRO A 354 22.75 -20.54 8.68
CA PRO A 354 21.35 -20.26 8.94
C PRO A 354 21.06 -20.11 10.43
N VAL A 355 20.40 -19.02 10.81
CA VAL A 355 19.99 -18.74 12.18
C VAL A 355 18.48 -18.53 12.23
N ASN A 356 17.83 -19.05 13.29
CA ASN A 356 16.40 -18.86 13.48
C ASN A 356 16.14 -17.48 14.09
N ILE A 357 15.48 -16.60 13.33
CA ILE A 357 15.07 -15.27 13.77
C ILE A 357 13.54 -15.21 13.71
N ASP A 358 12.89 -15.09 14.86
CA ASP A 358 11.43 -15.04 14.99
C ASP A 358 10.72 -16.16 14.22
N GLY A 359 11.17 -17.41 14.43
CA GLY A 359 10.56 -18.59 13.80
C GLY A 359 10.89 -18.80 12.32
N THR A 360 11.72 -17.93 11.72
CA THR A 360 12.17 -18.06 10.32
C THR A 360 13.66 -18.35 10.25
N LEU A 361 14.04 -19.39 9.50
CA LEU A 361 15.43 -19.69 9.24
C LEU A 361 16.02 -18.74 8.19
N VAL A 362 16.98 -17.92 8.58
CA VAL A 362 17.61 -16.88 7.76
C VAL A 362 19.08 -17.21 7.55
N GLY A 363 19.53 -17.31 6.31
CA GLY A 363 20.92 -17.61 5.94
C GLY A 363 21.53 -16.64 4.91
N ARG A 364 20.79 -15.55 4.56
CA ARG A 364 21.23 -14.57 3.58
C ARG A 364 20.71 -13.16 3.89
N ALA A 365 21.51 -12.13 3.55
CA ALA A 365 21.15 -10.73 3.68
C ALA A 365 21.73 -9.90 2.53
N TYR A 366 20.93 -8.95 2.02
CA TYR A 366 21.35 -8.07 0.94
C TYR A 366 22.33 -6.99 1.42
N LEU A 367 23.45 -6.82 0.70
CA LEU A 367 24.55 -5.90 1.06
C LEU A 367 24.54 -4.58 0.28
N HIS A 368 23.41 -4.21 -0.31
CA HIS A 368 23.11 -2.93 -0.95
C HIS A 368 24.08 -2.52 -2.07
N ASN A 369 25.36 -2.33 -1.78
CA ASN A 369 26.37 -1.82 -2.70
C ASN A 369 27.80 -2.24 -2.27
N LEU A 370 28.78 -1.90 -3.10
CA LEU A 370 30.17 -2.28 -2.85
C LEU A 370 30.79 -1.53 -1.66
N ASP A 371 30.35 -0.31 -1.35
CA ASP A 371 30.87 0.45 -0.21
C ASP A 371 30.46 -0.21 1.11
N VAL A 372 29.21 -0.68 1.23
CA VAL A 372 28.71 -1.44 2.38
C VAL A 372 29.46 -2.77 2.52
N PHE A 373 29.70 -3.48 1.40
CA PHE A 373 30.50 -4.71 1.42
C PHE A 373 31.91 -4.47 1.97
N ASP A 374 32.60 -3.45 1.48
CA ASP A 374 33.97 -3.12 1.91
C ASP A 374 34.05 -2.68 3.37
N GLU A 375 33.02 -1.95 3.88
CA GLU A 375 32.95 -1.52 5.26
C GLU A 375 32.96 -2.70 6.25
N PHE A 376 32.27 -3.78 5.91
CA PHE A 376 32.21 -4.97 6.76
C PHE A 376 33.51 -5.77 6.83
N ARG A 377 34.45 -5.63 5.90
CA ARG A 377 35.76 -6.32 5.88
C ARG A 377 35.63 -7.82 6.11
N PHE A 378 34.83 -8.48 5.32
CA PHE A 378 34.50 -9.89 5.49
C PHE A 378 35.71 -10.84 5.30
N GLY A 379 35.65 -11.98 5.97
CA GLY A 379 36.41 -13.22 5.71
C GLY A 379 35.52 -14.42 5.98
N ILE A 380 35.77 -15.54 5.29
CA ILE A 380 35.02 -16.77 5.51
C ILE A 380 35.23 -17.23 6.95
N GLY A 381 34.13 -17.49 7.66
CA GLY A 381 34.14 -17.88 9.08
C GLY A 381 34.15 -16.71 10.05
N ASP A 382 34.16 -15.44 9.58
CA ASP A 382 34.05 -14.30 10.47
C ASP A 382 32.76 -14.35 11.27
N LYS A 383 32.85 -14.00 12.55
CA LYS A 383 31.67 -13.83 13.42
C LYS A 383 30.95 -12.55 13.06
N ILE A 384 29.74 -12.67 12.61
CA ILE A 384 28.85 -11.54 12.24
C ILE A 384 27.61 -11.57 13.10
N ARG A 385 26.97 -10.41 13.26
CA ARG A 385 25.63 -10.32 13.85
C ARG A 385 24.62 -9.92 12.80
N VAL A 386 23.47 -10.58 12.84
CA VAL A 386 22.38 -10.38 11.90
C VAL A 386 21.08 -10.09 12.64
N TYR A 387 20.14 -9.41 11.97
CA TYR A 387 18.82 -9.09 12.48
C TYR A 387 17.81 -8.98 11.35
N LYS A 388 16.52 -8.88 11.68
CA LYS A 388 15.48 -8.54 10.71
C LYS A 388 15.07 -7.08 10.84
N ALA A 389 15.50 -6.22 9.94
CA ALA A 389 15.00 -4.85 9.88
C ALA A 389 13.48 -4.84 9.67
N ASN A 390 12.76 -4.09 10.51
CA ASN A 390 11.29 -4.06 10.53
C ASN A 390 10.65 -5.46 10.65
N MET A 391 11.30 -6.40 11.34
CA MET A 391 10.86 -7.78 11.56
C MET A 391 10.71 -8.63 10.28
N ILE A 392 11.18 -8.16 9.14
CA ILE A 392 10.97 -8.80 7.82
C ILE A 392 12.27 -8.98 7.05
N ILE A 393 13.06 -7.92 6.89
CA ILE A 393 14.20 -7.90 5.96
C ILE A 393 15.49 -8.26 6.70
N PRO A 394 16.14 -9.40 6.37
CA PRO A 394 17.41 -9.74 6.94
C PRO A 394 18.50 -8.71 6.61
N GLN A 395 19.27 -8.33 7.62
CA GLN A 395 20.38 -7.40 7.52
C GLN A 395 21.57 -7.93 8.32
N ILE A 396 22.79 -7.61 7.88
CA ILE A 396 23.98 -7.78 8.70
C ILE A 396 24.19 -6.50 9.51
N ALA A 397 24.24 -6.62 10.83
CA ALA A 397 24.43 -5.48 11.73
C ALA A 397 25.90 -5.08 11.80
N ASP A 398 26.78 -6.04 12.02
CA ASP A 398 28.22 -5.84 12.07
C ASP A 398 29.01 -7.14 11.79
N ASN A 399 30.29 -6.97 11.50
CA ASN A 399 31.29 -8.04 11.50
C ASN A 399 32.22 -7.86 12.70
N ARG A 400 32.15 -8.76 13.66
CA ARG A 400 32.93 -8.73 14.91
C ARG A 400 34.40 -9.07 14.68
N THR A 401 34.68 -9.90 13.69
CA THR A 401 36.04 -10.39 13.43
C THR A 401 36.81 -9.46 12.52
N GLN A 402 36.17 -8.96 11.44
CA GLN A 402 36.77 -8.07 10.45
C GLN A 402 38.10 -8.57 9.88
N SER A 403 38.21 -9.85 9.55
CA SER A 403 39.45 -10.43 9.07
C SER A 403 39.92 -9.88 7.73
N ASN A 404 39.02 -9.29 6.92
CA ASN A 404 39.29 -8.70 5.62
C ASN A 404 39.97 -9.66 4.60
N MET A 405 39.66 -10.95 4.70
CA MET A 405 40.27 -12.01 3.89
C MET A 405 39.42 -12.46 2.71
N TYR A 406 38.16 -11.99 2.61
CA TYR A 406 37.25 -12.37 1.52
C TYR A 406 37.49 -11.51 0.29
N VAL A 407 37.83 -12.16 -0.82
CA VAL A 407 37.98 -11.50 -2.13
C VAL A 407 36.66 -11.62 -2.89
N LEU A 408 36.01 -10.48 -3.16
CA LEU A 408 34.77 -10.45 -3.92
C LEU A 408 35.02 -10.87 -5.37
N PRO A 409 34.26 -11.83 -5.93
CA PRO A 409 34.37 -12.18 -7.34
C PRO A 409 34.04 -10.98 -8.25
N MET A 410 34.94 -10.63 -9.14
CA MET A 410 34.79 -9.52 -10.09
C MET A 410 34.42 -9.99 -11.49
N THR A 411 33.74 -11.14 -11.58
CA THR A 411 33.21 -11.70 -12.83
C THR A 411 31.70 -11.84 -12.76
N CYS A 412 31.04 -11.63 -13.88
CA CYS A 412 29.58 -11.79 -13.95
C CYS A 412 29.19 -13.25 -13.70
N PRO A 413 28.29 -13.54 -12.76
CA PRO A 413 27.92 -14.92 -12.44
C PRO A 413 27.19 -15.64 -13.58
N CYS A 414 26.70 -14.91 -14.57
CA CYS A 414 25.95 -15.47 -15.68
C CYS A 414 26.78 -15.63 -16.94
N CYS A 415 27.51 -14.58 -17.37
CA CYS A 415 28.25 -14.62 -18.64
C CYS A 415 29.75 -14.74 -18.47
N GLY A 416 30.31 -14.72 -17.25
CA GLY A 416 31.74 -14.83 -16.95
C GLY A 416 32.57 -13.59 -17.26
N GLU A 417 32.03 -12.58 -17.93
CA GLU A 417 32.74 -11.34 -18.28
C GLU A 417 33.11 -10.52 -17.03
N PRO A 418 34.21 -9.76 -17.08
CA PRO A 418 34.63 -8.89 -15.98
C PRO A 418 33.55 -7.88 -15.61
N LEU A 419 33.34 -7.68 -14.31
CA LEU A 419 32.46 -6.66 -13.77
C LEU A 419 33.14 -5.29 -13.74
N THR A 420 32.37 -4.24 -13.99
CA THR A 420 32.84 -2.86 -13.94
C THR A 420 32.22 -2.16 -12.72
N VAL A 421 33.03 -1.38 -12.00
CA VAL A 421 32.54 -0.53 -10.90
C VAL A 421 32.06 0.82 -11.47
N LYS A 422 30.80 1.16 -11.25
CA LYS A 422 30.25 2.50 -11.59
C LYS A 422 29.81 3.23 -10.31
N ARG A 423 29.89 4.56 -10.32
CA ARG A 423 29.35 5.40 -9.26
C ARG A 423 27.94 5.86 -9.63
N THR A 424 27.02 5.77 -8.68
CA THR A 424 25.68 6.36 -8.80
C THR A 424 25.74 7.88 -8.68
N SER A 425 24.64 8.59 -8.99
CA SER A 425 24.51 10.03 -8.76
C SER A 425 24.71 10.41 -7.30
N GLY A 426 24.41 9.51 -6.35
CA GLY A 426 24.68 9.67 -4.92
C GLY A 426 26.12 9.34 -4.49
N GLY A 427 27.02 9.01 -5.43
CA GLY A 427 28.44 8.73 -5.17
C GLY A 427 28.76 7.29 -4.77
N THR A 428 27.78 6.42 -4.49
CA THR A 428 27.98 5.02 -4.07
C THR A 428 28.50 4.15 -5.23
N ARG A 429 29.39 3.21 -4.91
CA ARG A 429 29.96 2.26 -5.89
C ARG A 429 29.05 1.05 -6.08
N GLN A 430 28.74 0.72 -7.33
CA GLN A 430 27.93 -0.43 -7.72
C GLN A 430 28.67 -1.28 -8.76
N LEU A 431 28.45 -2.60 -8.73
CA LEU A 431 28.97 -3.53 -9.73
C LEU A 431 28.04 -3.61 -10.94
N TYR A 432 28.63 -3.66 -12.13
CA TYR A 432 27.88 -3.80 -13.38
C TYR A 432 28.50 -4.83 -14.31
N CYS A 433 27.67 -5.69 -14.89
CA CYS A 433 27.98 -6.44 -16.08
C CYS A 433 27.72 -5.55 -17.30
N VAL A 434 28.75 -5.22 -18.06
CA VAL A 434 28.64 -4.36 -19.24
C VAL A 434 28.34 -5.12 -20.54
N ASN A 435 28.43 -6.45 -20.53
CA ASN A 435 28.11 -7.27 -21.70
C ASN A 435 26.65 -7.07 -22.12
N PRO A 436 26.35 -6.54 -23.32
CA PRO A 436 24.99 -6.32 -23.81
C PRO A 436 24.22 -7.64 -24.01
N HIS A 437 24.92 -8.72 -24.34
CA HIS A 437 24.34 -10.04 -24.62
C HIS A 437 24.31 -10.98 -23.39
N CYS A 438 24.45 -10.45 -22.17
CA CYS A 438 24.37 -11.25 -20.97
C CYS A 438 22.98 -11.87 -20.81
N ALA A 439 22.90 -13.22 -20.76
CA ALA A 439 21.63 -13.95 -20.68
C ALA A 439 20.77 -13.53 -19.46
N ALA A 440 21.41 -13.21 -18.31
CA ALA A 440 20.67 -12.71 -17.16
C ALA A 440 19.93 -11.39 -17.43
N LYS A 441 20.53 -10.47 -18.21
CA LYS A 441 19.83 -9.22 -18.60
C LYS A 441 18.61 -9.52 -19.45
N LEU A 442 18.75 -10.45 -20.39
CA LEU A 442 17.66 -10.85 -21.26
C LEU A 442 16.52 -11.47 -20.45
N VAL A 443 16.80 -12.48 -19.63
CA VAL A 443 15.80 -13.11 -18.75
C VAL A 443 15.08 -12.07 -17.89
N GLN A 444 15.80 -11.13 -17.28
CA GLN A 444 15.19 -10.11 -16.43
C GLN A 444 14.38 -9.07 -17.23
N LYS A 445 14.73 -8.78 -18.49
CA LYS A 445 13.90 -7.95 -19.38
C LYS A 445 12.57 -8.65 -19.68
N PHE A 446 12.61 -9.94 -19.99
CA PHE A 446 11.40 -10.74 -20.24
C PHE A 446 10.55 -10.87 -18.97
N ALA A 447 11.15 -11.16 -17.81
CA ALA A 447 10.43 -11.22 -16.54
C ALA A 447 9.74 -9.90 -16.23
N HIS A 448 10.42 -8.77 -16.43
CA HIS A 448 9.85 -7.44 -16.28
C HIS A 448 8.66 -7.19 -17.21
N PHE A 449 8.76 -7.61 -18.48
CA PHE A 449 7.67 -7.51 -19.44
C PHE A 449 6.44 -8.29 -19.01
N CYS A 450 6.63 -9.52 -18.49
CA CYS A 450 5.56 -10.43 -18.11
C CYS A 450 4.90 -10.09 -16.76
N GLU A 451 5.44 -9.16 -15.96
CA GLU A 451 4.93 -8.85 -14.62
C GLU A 451 3.43 -8.49 -14.61
N LYS A 452 2.73 -8.83 -13.51
CA LYS A 452 1.29 -8.56 -13.28
C LYS A 452 0.88 -7.11 -13.57
N THR A 453 1.76 -6.16 -13.29
CA THR A 453 1.50 -4.72 -13.47
C THR A 453 1.81 -4.20 -14.87
N ARG A 454 2.21 -5.08 -15.81
CA ARG A 454 2.57 -4.80 -17.20
C ARG A 454 1.74 -5.67 -18.14
N MET A 455 2.36 -6.57 -18.90
CA MET A 455 1.60 -7.45 -19.80
C MET A 455 0.82 -8.56 -19.08
N ASN A 456 1.14 -8.81 -17.80
CA ASN A 456 0.44 -9.78 -16.95
C ASN A 456 0.37 -11.19 -17.53
N ILE A 457 1.51 -11.73 -17.96
CA ILE A 457 1.59 -13.10 -18.48
C ILE A 457 1.93 -14.03 -17.31
N GLU A 458 0.91 -14.58 -16.66
CA GLU A 458 1.07 -15.51 -15.54
C GLU A 458 1.73 -16.82 -16.01
N GLY A 459 2.62 -17.38 -15.18
CA GLY A 459 3.34 -18.62 -15.48
C GLY A 459 4.75 -18.38 -16.04
N LEU A 460 5.12 -17.16 -16.47
CA LEU A 460 6.46 -16.81 -16.92
C LEU A 460 7.29 -16.21 -15.78
N SER A 461 7.71 -17.04 -14.84
CA SER A 461 8.71 -16.66 -13.83
C SER A 461 10.11 -16.52 -14.47
N ALA A 462 11.06 -15.86 -13.78
CA ALA A 462 12.44 -15.78 -14.26
C ALA A 462 13.03 -17.18 -14.54
N THR A 463 12.80 -18.15 -13.65
CA THR A 463 13.25 -19.53 -13.83
C THR A 463 12.62 -20.20 -15.04
N THR A 464 11.33 -19.94 -15.30
CA THR A 464 10.63 -20.43 -16.49
C THR A 464 11.24 -19.82 -17.75
N LEU A 465 11.46 -18.53 -17.76
CA LEU A 465 12.07 -17.79 -18.88
C LEU A 465 13.52 -18.24 -19.16
N GLU A 466 14.30 -18.52 -18.11
CA GLU A 466 15.65 -19.10 -18.26
C GLU A 466 15.61 -20.42 -19.03
N LYS A 467 14.66 -21.30 -18.73
CA LYS A 467 14.49 -22.56 -19.47
C LYS A 467 14.09 -22.32 -20.91
N LEU A 468 13.09 -21.47 -21.17
CA LEU A 468 12.61 -21.17 -22.53
C LEU A 468 13.70 -20.53 -23.40
N ILE A 469 14.46 -19.58 -22.85
CA ILE A 469 15.58 -18.91 -23.53
C ILE A 469 16.75 -19.89 -23.72
N GLY A 470 17.05 -20.71 -22.70
CA GLY A 470 18.11 -21.71 -22.75
C GLY A 470 17.89 -22.80 -23.79
N HIS A 471 16.64 -23.17 -24.07
CA HIS A 471 16.28 -24.08 -25.15
C HIS A 471 16.22 -23.40 -26.54
N GLY A 472 16.38 -22.07 -26.61
CA GLY A 472 16.30 -21.33 -27.85
C GLY A 472 14.89 -21.17 -28.42
N TRP A 473 13.86 -21.30 -27.59
CA TRP A 473 12.46 -21.08 -28.00
C TRP A 473 12.04 -19.63 -27.93
N VAL A 474 12.78 -18.80 -27.19
CA VAL A 474 12.47 -17.37 -26.97
C VAL A 474 13.73 -16.55 -27.18
N HIS A 475 13.73 -15.66 -28.19
CA HIS A 475 14.80 -14.73 -28.54
C HIS A 475 14.34 -13.27 -28.45
N ASN A 476 13.03 -13.01 -28.64
CA ASN A 476 12.41 -11.70 -28.61
C ASN A 476 11.03 -11.78 -27.95
N PHE A 477 10.40 -10.63 -27.62
CA PHE A 477 9.10 -10.63 -26.95
C PHE A 477 7.99 -11.25 -27.80
N GLY A 478 8.07 -11.19 -29.14
CA GLY A 478 7.11 -11.82 -30.04
C GLY A 478 7.07 -13.35 -29.92
N ASP A 479 8.23 -13.98 -29.64
CA ASP A 479 8.34 -15.42 -29.51
C ASP A 479 7.53 -15.97 -28.33
N LEU A 480 7.30 -15.14 -27.28
CA LEU A 480 6.43 -15.53 -26.17
C LEU A 480 4.99 -15.84 -26.61
N TYR A 481 4.54 -15.23 -27.68
CA TYR A 481 3.20 -15.41 -28.28
C TYR A 481 3.16 -16.55 -29.30
N GLU A 482 4.26 -17.25 -29.50
CA GLU A 482 4.39 -18.37 -30.43
C GLU A 482 4.79 -19.68 -29.74
N LEU A 483 4.74 -19.73 -28.40
CA LEU A 483 5.16 -20.91 -27.61
C LEU A 483 4.36 -22.19 -27.91
N GLU A 484 3.16 -22.06 -28.48
CA GLU A 484 2.36 -23.24 -28.91
C GLU A 484 3.12 -24.10 -29.92
N ARG A 485 4.04 -23.54 -30.70
CA ARG A 485 4.89 -24.28 -31.66
C ARG A 485 5.79 -25.32 -30.98
N TYR A 486 6.10 -25.10 -29.70
CA TYR A 486 7.00 -25.92 -28.90
C TYR A 486 6.26 -26.66 -27.78
N ARG A 487 4.92 -26.81 -27.91
CA ARG A 487 4.06 -27.40 -26.87
C ARG A 487 4.59 -28.74 -26.37
N GLU A 488 4.89 -29.67 -27.29
CA GLU A 488 5.30 -31.03 -26.93
C GLU A 488 6.63 -31.07 -26.18
N GLU A 489 7.56 -30.21 -26.54
CA GLU A 489 8.86 -30.11 -25.90
C GLU A 489 8.77 -29.41 -24.54
N ILE A 490 7.98 -28.33 -24.44
CA ILE A 490 7.79 -27.57 -23.20
C ILE A 490 7.11 -28.44 -22.14
N ILE A 491 6.08 -29.20 -22.49
CA ILE A 491 5.36 -30.08 -21.54
C ILE A 491 6.28 -31.16 -20.95
N LYS A 492 7.28 -31.62 -21.71
CA LYS A 492 8.25 -32.62 -21.27
C LYS A 492 9.39 -32.02 -20.42
N THR A 493 9.52 -30.71 -20.37
CA THR A 493 10.56 -30.03 -19.61
C THR A 493 10.23 -30.05 -18.12
N GLU A 494 11.21 -30.32 -17.27
CA GLU A 494 11.08 -30.37 -15.82
C GLU A 494 10.44 -29.08 -15.27
N GLY A 495 9.37 -29.22 -14.48
CA GLY A 495 8.59 -28.11 -13.91
C GLY A 495 7.46 -27.59 -14.82
N PHE A 496 7.31 -28.17 -16.03
CA PHE A 496 6.13 -27.98 -16.86
C PHE A 496 5.29 -29.26 -16.88
N GLY A 497 4.02 -29.08 -17.11
CA GLY A 497 3.07 -30.15 -17.38
C GLY A 497 1.92 -29.58 -18.19
N GLU A 498 1.05 -30.41 -18.71
CA GLU A 498 -0.04 -30.01 -19.61
C GLU A 498 -0.90 -28.88 -19.02
N LYS A 499 -1.35 -29.04 -17.77
CA LYS A 499 -2.17 -28.03 -17.09
C LYS A 499 -1.44 -26.69 -16.87
N SER A 500 -0.12 -26.71 -16.64
CA SER A 500 0.66 -25.48 -16.46
C SER A 500 0.87 -24.76 -17.78
N PHE A 501 1.07 -25.53 -18.88
CA PHE A 501 1.16 -24.99 -20.22
C PHE A 501 -0.17 -24.38 -20.69
N GLU A 502 -1.30 -25.04 -20.46
CA GLU A 502 -2.63 -24.50 -20.79
C GLU A 502 -2.93 -23.17 -20.06
N ARG A 503 -2.56 -23.07 -18.78
CA ARG A 503 -2.69 -21.82 -18.02
C ARG A 503 -1.81 -20.73 -18.60
N LEU A 504 -0.58 -21.07 -18.99
CA LEU A 504 0.34 -20.14 -19.64
C LEU A 504 -0.23 -19.65 -20.96
N GLN A 505 -0.73 -20.55 -21.82
CA GLN A 505 -1.37 -20.19 -23.08
C GLN A 505 -2.58 -19.28 -22.89
N ALA A 506 -3.44 -19.56 -21.91
CA ALA A 506 -4.56 -18.70 -21.57
C ALA A 506 -4.12 -17.28 -21.12
N ALA A 507 -3.00 -17.18 -20.38
CA ALA A 507 -2.45 -15.90 -19.96
C ALA A 507 -1.83 -15.13 -21.15
N ILE A 508 -1.16 -15.82 -22.06
CA ILE A 508 -0.63 -15.25 -23.30
C ILE A 508 -1.78 -14.72 -24.17
N GLU A 509 -2.81 -15.53 -24.40
CA GLU A 509 -3.98 -15.14 -25.20
C GLU A 509 -4.65 -13.87 -24.62
N LYS A 510 -4.83 -13.81 -23.31
CA LYS A 510 -5.36 -12.63 -22.63
C LYS A 510 -4.49 -11.37 -22.82
N SER A 511 -3.17 -11.55 -23.01
CA SER A 511 -2.22 -10.44 -23.15
C SER A 511 -2.11 -9.89 -24.58
N HIS A 512 -2.69 -10.54 -25.58
CA HIS A 512 -2.77 -10.03 -26.96
C HIS A 512 -3.45 -8.66 -27.01
N SER A 513 -4.39 -8.39 -26.10
CA SER A 513 -5.07 -7.09 -26.01
C SER A 513 -4.58 -6.33 -24.77
N CYS A 514 -3.95 -5.16 -24.98
CA CYS A 514 -3.42 -4.36 -23.88
C CYS A 514 -3.52 -2.85 -24.15
N THR A 515 -3.42 -2.03 -23.09
CA THR A 515 -3.30 -0.57 -23.20
C THR A 515 -1.87 -0.19 -23.57
N LEU A 516 -1.71 0.94 -24.26
CA LEU A 516 -0.39 1.53 -24.57
C LEU A 516 0.43 1.75 -23.27
N ALA A 517 -0.23 2.14 -22.19
CA ALA A 517 0.40 2.31 -20.87
C ALA A 517 1.10 1.05 -20.36
N LYS A 518 0.43 -0.11 -20.44
CA LYS A 518 0.99 -1.40 -20.01
C LYS A 518 2.15 -1.84 -20.92
N PHE A 519 1.96 -1.67 -22.22
CA PHE A 519 2.96 -2.01 -23.22
C PHE A 519 4.25 -1.21 -23.02
N ILE A 520 4.18 0.12 -23.00
CA ILE A 520 5.34 1.00 -22.78
C ILE A 520 6.04 0.67 -21.46
N ALA A 521 5.26 0.50 -20.36
CA ALA A 521 5.82 0.11 -19.07
C ALA A 521 6.53 -1.26 -19.11
N GLY A 522 6.04 -2.19 -19.95
CA GLY A 522 6.63 -3.51 -20.17
C GLY A 522 7.95 -3.48 -20.94
N LEU A 523 8.11 -2.57 -21.89
CA LEU A 523 9.32 -2.43 -22.74
C LEU A 523 10.56 -2.05 -21.92
N GLY A 524 10.37 -1.50 -20.70
CA GLY A 524 11.49 -1.25 -19.78
C GLY A 524 12.37 -0.07 -20.16
N ILE A 525 11.85 0.91 -20.88
CA ILE A 525 12.53 2.17 -21.19
C ILE A 525 13.01 2.83 -19.89
N PRO A 526 14.28 3.20 -19.74
CA PRO A 526 14.80 3.75 -18.48
C PRO A 526 14.02 4.99 -18.04
N MET A 527 13.60 5.02 -16.78
CA MET A 527 12.77 6.06 -16.14
C MET A 527 11.33 6.21 -16.69
N VAL A 528 10.96 5.53 -17.78
CA VAL A 528 9.59 5.52 -18.32
C VAL A 528 8.84 4.31 -17.74
N GLY A 529 8.35 4.48 -16.52
CA GLY A 529 7.59 3.45 -15.80
C GLY A 529 6.08 3.57 -16.03
N ARG A 530 5.29 2.95 -15.12
CA ARG A 530 3.82 2.91 -15.23
C ARG A 530 3.14 4.29 -15.20
N HIS A 531 3.67 5.28 -14.47
CA HIS A 531 3.11 6.64 -14.44
C HIS A 531 3.31 7.31 -15.79
N ALA A 532 4.56 7.40 -16.24
CA ALA A 532 4.88 7.95 -17.55
C ALA A 532 4.16 7.20 -18.69
N GLY A 533 4.06 5.86 -18.60
CA GLY A 533 3.29 5.06 -19.56
C GLY A 533 1.81 5.45 -19.63
N ARG A 534 1.17 5.77 -18.48
CA ARG A 534 -0.22 6.26 -18.45
C ARG A 534 -0.38 7.65 -19.05
N ASP A 535 0.59 8.52 -18.81
CA ASP A 535 0.57 9.88 -19.37
C ASP A 535 0.75 9.83 -20.90
N LEU A 536 1.64 8.96 -21.39
CA LEU A 536 1.79 8.69 -22.82
C LEU A 536 0.52 8.05 -23.42
N ASP A 537 -0.07 7.06 -22.78
CA ASP A 537 -1.33 6.43 -23.19
C ASP A 537 -2.48 7.44 -23.31
N LYS A 538 -2.55 8.35 -22.32
CA LYS A 538 -3.57 9.42 -22.35
C LYS A 538 -3.30 10.43 -23.46
N PHE A 539 -2.04 10.83 -23.65
CA PHE A 539 -1.67 11.87 -24.63
C PHE A 539 -1.80 11.35 -26.08
N PHE A 540 -1.43 10.10 -26.32
CA PHE A 540 -1.51 9.44 -27.63
C PHE A 540 -2.75 8.55 -27.78
N HIS A 541 -3.80 8.77 -27.01
CA HIS A 541 -5.12 8.13 -27.10
C HIS A 541 -5.10 6.59 -27.13
N GLY A 542 -4.07 5.97 -26.54
CA GLY A 542 -3.87 4.52 -26.57
C GLY A 542 -3.21 4.02 -27.87
N SER A 543 -2.90 4.91 -28.83
CA SER A 543 -2.38 4.55 -30.14
C SER A 543 -0.86 4.45 -30.16
N TRP A 544 -0.34 3.26 -30.45
CA TRP A 544 1.10 3.05 -30.70
C TRP A 544 1.57 3.84 -31.92
N SER A 545 0.77 3.88 -32.99
CA SER A 545 1.15 4.55 -34.23
C SER A 545 1.33 6.06 -34.05
N GLU A 546 0.53 6.70 -33.20
CA GLU A 546 0.70 8.11 -32.86
C GLU A 546 1.96 8.33 -32.03
N PHE A 547 2.22 7.48 -31.02
CA PHE A 547 3.44 7.55 -30.22
C PHE A 547 4.71 7.35 -31.06
N GLU A 548 4.73 6.33 -31.91
CA GLU A 548 5.87 6.07 -32.82
C GLU A 548 6.07 7.20 -33.81
N SER A 549 4.99 7.73 -34.42
CA SER A 549 5.05 8.90 -35.34
C SER A 549 5.58 10.14 -34.60
N ALA A 550 5.23 10.36 -33.34
CA ALA A 550 5.78 11.44 -32.53
C ALA A 550 7.31 11.32 -32.37
N ILE A 551 7.82 10.13 -32.07
CA ILE A 551 9.26 9.88 -31.99
C ILE A 551 9.94 10.17 -33.35
N LEU A 552 9.39 9.64 -34.43
CA LEU A 552 9.95 9.80 -35.79
C LEU A 552 9.95 11.26 -36.25
N ASN A 553 9.00 12.06 -35.81
CA ASN A 553 8.89 13.49 -36.12
C ASN A 553 9.61 14.41 -35.14
N GLY A 554 10.37 13.88 -34.19
CA GLY A 554 11.18 14.66 -33.25
C GLY A 554 10.36 15.40 -32.17
N PHE A 555 9.26 14.80 -31.67
CA PHE A 555 8.42 15.36 -30.64
C PHE A 555 9.17 15.61 -29.33
N ASP A 556 9.03 16.81 -28.77
CA ASP A 556 9.65 17.15 -27.49
C ASP A 556 8.80 16.64 -26.32
N PHE A 557 9.17 15.46 -25.76
CA PHE A 557 8.46 14.86 -24.62
C PHE A 557 8.53 15.70 -23.33
N THR A 558 9.43 16.69 -23.23
CA THR A 558 9.49 17.58 -22.06
C THR A 558 8.26 18.50 -21.96
N GLN A 559 7.43 18.58 -22.99
CA GLN A 559 6.16 19.29 -22.98
C GLN A 559 5.10 18.58 -22.15
N LEU A 560 5.28 17.27 -21.89
CA LEU A 560 4.36 16.49 -21.08
C LEU A 560 4.60 16.75 -19.58
N PRO A 561 3.54 16.77 -18.75
CA PRO A 561 3.68 16.87 -17.30
C PRO A 561 4.62 15.80 -16.75
N ASP A 562 5.50 16.15 -15.83
CA ASP A 562 6.47 15.25 -15.17
C ASP A 562 7.52 14.58 -16.09
N PHE A 563 7.61 14.97 -17.35
CA PHE A 563 8.65 14.51 -18.28
C PHE A 563 9.83 15.48 -18.30
N GLY A 564 10.96 15.05 -17.74
CA GLY A 564 12.22 15.80 -17.81
C GLY A 564 13.09 15.39 -19.00
N GLN A 565 14.17 16.17 -19.24
CA GLN A 565 15.13 15.94 -20.32
C GLN A 565 15.71 14.51 -20.33
N THR A 566 15.90 13.91 -19.15
CA THR A 566 16.43 12.54 -19.03
C THR A 566 15.45 11.51 -19.61
N MET A 567 14.16 11.65 -19.35
CA MET A 567 13.15 10.74 -19.91
C MET A 567 13.02 10.92 -21.42
N HIS A 568 13.00 12.16 -21.89
CA HIS A 568 13.04 12.48 -23.31
C HIS A 568 14.21 11.79 -24.01
N ASN A 569 15.43 11.98 -23.52
CA ASN A 569 16.62 11.37 -24.08
C ASN A 569 16.56 9.83 -24.04
N ASN A 570 16.03 9.24 -22.97
CA ASN A 570 15.93 7.80 -22.83
C ASN A 570 14.95 7.18 -23.84
N ILE A 571 13.83 7.85 -24.15
CA ILE A 571 12.88 7.39 -25.19
C ILE A 571 13.58 7.33 -26.54
N TYR A 572 14.28 8.38 -26.93
CA TYR A 572 15.00 8.43 -28.21
C TYR A 572 16.15 7.44 -28.27
N THR A 573 16.95 7.33 -27.21
CA THR A 573 18.07 6.38 -27.13
C THR A 573 17.57 4.95 -27.28
N TRP A 574 16.50 4.60 -26.53
CA TRP A 574 15.88 3.28 -26.59
C TRP A 574 15.32 2.96 -27.99
N TYR A 575 14.60 3.92 -28.59
CA TYR A 575 14.02 3.70 -29.92
C TYR A 575 15.06 3.54 -31.03
N ALA A 576 16.21 4.24 -30.94
CA ALA A 576 17.31 4.17 -31.87
C ALA A 576 18.23 2.96 -31.64
N ASP A 577 18.15 2.28 -30.52
CA ASP A 577 18.95 1.12 -30.16
C ASP A 577 18.51 -0.10 -31.00
N ALA A 578 19.42 -0.58 -31.89
CA ALA A 578 19.12 -1.69 -32.78
C ALA A 578 18.90 -3.02 -32.04
N ASP A 579 19.64 -3.26 -30.95
CA ASP A 579 19.49 -4.48 -30.12
C ASP A 579 18.17 -4.48 -29.38
N GLU A 580 17.75 -3.34 -28.80
CA GLU A 580 16.45 -3.19 -28.23
C GLU A 580 15.33 -3.37 -29.26
N ALA A 581 15.47 -2.79 -30.45
CA ALA A 581 14.49 -2.91 -31.53
C ALA A 581 14.25 -4.37 -31.95
N LEU A 582 15.30 -5.21 -31.99
CA LEU A 582 15.18 -6.63 -32.26
C LEU A 582 14.36 -7.37 -31.25
N LEU A 583 14.33 -6.90 -30.00
CA LEU A 583 13.52 -7.52 -28.92
C LEU A 583 12.03 -7.19 -29.02
N TRP A 584 11.68 -5.93 -29.27
CA TRP A 584 10.28 -5.50 -29.16
C TRP A 584 9.51 -5.35 -30.46
N ARG A 585 10.17 -5.05 -31.59
CA ARG A 585 9.45 -4.83 -32.87
C ARG A 585 8.67 -6.06 -33.37
N PRO A 586 9.16 -7.32 -33.24
CA PRO A 586 8.39 -8.50 -33.62
C PRO A 586 7.08 -8.62 -32.85
N LEU A 587 7.02 -8.07 -31.63
CA LEU A 587 5.84 -8.10 -30.76
C LEU A 587 4.68 -7.27 -31.32
N LEU A 588 4.95 -6.18 -32.04
CA LEU A 588 3.88 -5.28 -32.55
C LEU A 588 2.85 -6.00 -33.42
N SER A 589 3.28 -7.03 -34.16
CA SER A 589 2.37 -7.85 -34.98
C SER A 589 1.48 -8.79 -34.15
N LYS A 590 1.75 -8.95 -32.86
CA LYS A 590 1.05 -9.87 -31.95
C LYS A 590 0.12 -9.14 -30.98
N ILE A 591 0.22 -7.83 -30.86
CA ILE A 591 -0.52 -7.02 -29.87
C ILE A 591 -1.59 -6.19 -30.58
N GLN A 592 -2.77 -6.22 -29.98
CA GLN A 592 -3.88 -5.34 -30.33
C GLN A 592 -4.00 -4.28 -29.22
N PHE A 593 -3.72 -3.02 -29.57
CA PHE A 593 -3.88 -1.91 -28.63
C PHE A 593 -5.35 -1.60 -28.41
N ILE A 594 -5.71 -1.43 -27.13
CA ILE A 594 -7.03 -0.91 -26.75
C ILE A 594 -6.96 0.61 -26.92
N GLU A 595 -7.27 1.07 -28.12
CA GLU A 595 -7.40 2.50 -28.39
C GLU A 595 -8.64 3.01 -27.68
N LYS A 596 -8.51 4.12 -27.00
CA LYS A 596 -9.66 4.86 -26.53
C LYS A 596 -10.28 5.45 -27.78
N GLU A 597 -11.51 5.03 -28.12
CA GLU A 597 -12.25 5.69 -29.18
C GLU A 597 -12.06 7.19 -29.02
N ASN A 598 -11.42 7.79 -30.04
CA ASN A 598 -11.56 9.22 -30.24
C ASN A 598 -13.06 9.45 -30.35
N GLN A 599 -13.72 9.79 -29.27
CA GLN A 599 -14.82 10.72 -29.39
C GLN A 599 -14.17 12.02 -29.92
N THR A 600 -13.86 12.01 -31.21
CA THR A 600 -13.95 13.19 -32.02
C THR A 600 -15.43 13.59 -31.92
N MET A 601 -15.81 14.13 -30.77
CA MET A 601 -16.83 15.14 -30.79
C MET A 601 -16.29 16.14 -31.79
N GLU A 602 -16.97 16.28 -32.93
CA GLU A 602 -16.87 17.47 -33.75
C GLU A 602 -16.81 18.61 -32.76
N ILE A 603 -15.59 19.17 -32.56
CA ILE A 603 -15.43 20.43 -31.87
C ILE A 603 -16.23 21.36 -32.73
N THR A 604 -17.49 21.58 -32.33
CA THR A 604 -18.30 22.62 -32.92
C THR A 604 -17.43 23.86 -32.71
N MET A 605 -16.88 24.39 -33.81
CA MET A 605 -15.96 25.54 -33.81
C MET A 605 -16.58 26.82 -33.22
N ASN A 606 -17.70 26.69 -32.55
CA ASN A 606 -18.50 27.77 -32.00
C ASN A 606 -18.64 27.72 -30.46
N ASN A 607 -17.86 26.84 -29.74
CA ASN A 607 -17.97 26.88 -28.30
C ASN A 607 -16.98 27.89 -27.68
N PRO A 608 -17.42 28.69 -26.70
CA PRO A 608 -16.65 29.81 -26.16
C PRO A 608 -15.43 29.39 -25.31
N PHE A 609 -15.27 28.10 -25.03
CA PHE A 609 -14.19 27.56 -24.21
C PHE A 609 -13.06 26.92 -25.02
N ALA A 610 -13.20 26.74 -26.33
CA ALA A 610 -12.17 26.16 -27.17
C ALA A 610 -10.87 26.98 -27.09
N GLY A 611 -9.75 26.33 -26.76
CA GLY A 611 -8.43 26.96 -26.59
C GLY A 611 -8.29 27.84 -25.35
N LYS A 612 -9.29 27.92 -24.45
CA LYS A 612 -9.26 28.74 -23.24
C LYS A 612 -8.69 28.00 -22.03
N SER A 613 -7.92 28.71 -21.22
CA SER A 613 -7.43 28.21 -19.93
C SER A 613 -8.51 28.40 -18.87
N VAL A 614 -9.04 27.30 -18.34
CA VAL A 614 -10.17 27.32 -17.39
C VAL A 614 -9.80 26.62 -16.09
N VAL A 615 -10.12 27.25 -14.97
CA VAL A 615 -9.95 26.69 -13.62
C VAL A 615 -11.32 26.47 -12.99
N ALA A 616 -11.54 25.34 -12.31
CA ALA A 616 -12.71 25.14 -11.48
C ALA A 616 -12.34 25.16 -10.00
N THR A 617 -13.22 25.74 -9.14
CA THR A 617 -13.02 25.84 -7.70
C THR A 617 -14.34 25.77 -6.93
N GLY A 618 -14.32 25.27 -5.71
CA GLY A 618 -15.53 25.03 -4.92
C GLY A 618 -16.21 23.71 -5.27
N LYS A 619 -17.33 23.43 -4.61
CA LYS A 619 -18.18 22.25 -4.89
C LYS A 619 -19.19 22.61 -5.97
N LEU A 620 -19.11 21.98 -7.12
CA LEU A 620 -20.07 22.09 -8.21
C LEU A 620 -21.27 21.19 -7.91
N ALA A 621 -22.45 21.57 -8.40
CA ALA A 621 -23.71 20.85 -8.17
C ALA A 621 -23.83 19.62 -9.09
N HIS A 622 -23.45 19.76 -10.36
CA HIS A 622 -23.66 18.77 -11.42
C HIS A 622 -22.37 18.04 -11.83
N TYR A 623 -21.20 18.56 -11.46
CA TYR A 623 -19.92 17.97 -11.84
C TYR A 623 -19.06 17.61 -10.63
N THR A 624 -18.48 16.42 -10.69
CA THR A 624 -17.31 16.10 -9.86
C THR A 624 -16.09 16.90 -10.33
N ARG A 625 -15.01 16.93 -9.55
CA ARG A 625 -13.78 17.64 -9.93
C ARG A 625 -13.14 17.05 -11.20
N GLU A 626 -13.17 15.74 -11.33
CA GLU A 626 -12.73 15.04 -12.52
C GLU A 626 -13.70 15.25 -13.67
N GLY A 627 -15.01 15.16 -13.42
CA GLY A 627 -16.05 15.33 -14.44
C GLY A 627 -16.02 16.72 -15.09
N ILE A 628 -15.78 17.80 -14.33
CA ILE A 628 -15.64 19.14 -14.93
C ILE A 628 -14.35 19.26 -15.76
N GLN A 629 -13.24 18.60 -15.33
CA GLN A 629 -12.00 18.60 -16.10
C GLN A 629 -12.19 17.84 -17.43
N GLU A 630 -12.83 16.67 -17.39
CA GLU A 630 -13.17 15.90 -18.61
C GLU A 630 -14.10 16.69 -19.54
N LYS A 631 -15.10 17.34 -18.97
CA LYS A 631 -16.02 18.20 -19.74
C LYS A 631 -15.29 19.35 -20.42
N LEU A 632 -14.40 20.04 -19.70
CA LEU A 632 -13.58 21.12 -20.26
C LEU A 632 -12.64 20.61 -21.37
N LEU A 633 -12.02 19.45 -21.17
CA LEU A 633 -11.19 18.84 -22.22
C LEU A 633 -12.02 18.47 -23.45
N SER A 634 -13.22 17.93 -23.28
CA SER A 634 -14.13 17.61 -24.41
C SER A 634 -14.57 18.86 -25.18
N LEU A 635 -14.56 20.04 -24.55
CA LEU A 635 -14.84 21.34 -25.16
C LEU A 635 -13.59 21.98 -25.80
N GLY A 636 -12.45 21.30 -25.81
CA GLY A 636 -11.19 21.84 -26.32
C GLY A 636 -10.57 22.93 -25.46
N ALA A 637 -10.99 23.06 -24.18
CA ALA A 637 -10.40 23.97 -23.22
C ALA A 637 -9.15 23.34 -22.57
N HIS A 638 -8.32 24.18 -21.94
CA HIS A 638 -7.15 23.76 -21.17
C HIS A 638 -7.45 23.87 -19.65
N PRO A 639 -7.91 22.77 -18.98
CA PRO A 639 -8.16 22.82 -17.54
C PRO A 639 -6.86 22.97 -16.76
N SER A 640 -6.86 23.87 -15.79
CA SER A 640 -5.70 24.13 -14.93
C SER A 640 -6.07 24.05 -13.44
N ASN A 641 -5.13 23.60 -12.60
CA ASN A 641 -5.33 23.51 -11.16
C ASN A 641 -4.99 24.80 -10.39
N ALA A 642 -4.40 25.81 -11.04
CA ALA A 642 -3.99 27.06 -10.40
C ALA A 642 -4.45 28.27 -11.20
N VAL A 643 -4.97 29.31 -10.51
CA VAL A 643 -5.32 30.58 -11.13
C VAL A 643 -4.06 31.41 -11.35
N SER A 644 -3.87 31.91 -12.58
CA SER A 644 -2.75 32.75 -13.01
C SER A 644 -3.26 33.86 -13.95
N LYS A 645 -2.39 34.79 -14.36
CA LYS A 645 -2.71 35.82 -15.35
C LYS A 645 -3.06 35.25 -16.74
N LYS A 646 -2.75 33.96 -16.97
CA LYS A 646 -3.08 33.25 -18.22
C LYS A 646 -4.42 32.51 -18.16
N THR A 647 -5.13 32.57 -17.03
CA THR A 647 -6.44 31.92 -16.84
C THR A 647 -7.51 32.81 -17.46
N ASP A 648 -8.28 32.28 -18.39
CA ASP A 648 -9.39 33.01 -19.04
C ASP A 648 -10.66 32.99 -18.19
N TYR A 649 -10.99 31.84 -17.61
CA TYR A 649 -12.21 31.66 -16.81
C TYR A 649 -11.94 30.90 -15.51
N LEU A 650 -12.68 31.28 -14.46
CA LEU A 650 -12.77 30.52 -13.22
C LEU A 650 -14.23 30.10 -13.02
N ILE A 651 -14.51 28.79 -13.07
CA ILE A 651 -15.82 28.24 -12.71
C ILE A 651 -15.88 28.09 -11.20
N VAL A 652 -16.92 28.68 -10.59
CA VAL A 652 -17.05 28.87 -9.15
C VAL A 652 -18.27 28.08 -8.64
N GLY A 653 -18.02 27.03 -7.84
CA GLY A 653 -19.02 26.32 -7.07
C GLY A 653 -19.15 26.83 -5.63
N GLU A 654 -19.96 26.14 -4.82
CA GLU A 654 -20.13 26.46 -3.41
C GLU A 654 -18.81 26.40 -2.63
N LYS A 655 -18.67 27.27 -1.63
CA LYS A 655 -17.48 27.36 -0.76
C LYS A 655 -16.15 27.53 -1.55
N ALA A 656 -16.18 28.30 -2.62
CA ALA A 656 -14.96 28.67 -3.34
C ALA A 656 -13.97 29.40 -2.42
N GLY A 657 -12.77 28.84 -2.28
CA GLY A 657 -11.74 29.33 -1.37
C GLY A 657 -10.78 30.36 -1.99
N SER A 658 -9.51 30.32 -1.61
CA SER A 658 -8.45 31.27 -2.01
C SER A 658 -8.28 31.48 -3.53
N LYS A 659 -8.72 30.54 -4.36
CA LYS A 659 -8.66 30.68 -5.83
C LYS A 659 -9.62 31.75 -6.35
N LEU A 660 -10.80 31.91 -5.73
CA LEU A 660 -11.74 32.98 -6.07
C LEU A 660 -11.16 34.36 -5.74
N THR A 661 -10.59 34.51 -4.54
CA THR A 661 -9.92 35.76 -4.14
C THR A 661 -8.78 36.11 -5.11
N LYS A 662 -8.00 35.11 -5.49
CA LYS A 662 -6.89 35.28 -6.43
C LYS A 662 -7.36 35.64 -7.85
N ALA A 663 -8.48 35.07 -8.30
CA ALA A 663 -9.08 35.39 -9.59
C ALA A 663 -9.53 36.85 -9.64
N HIS A 664 -10.19 37.33 -8.59
CA HIS A 664 -10.57 38.76 -8.48
C HIS A 664 -9.36 39.70 -8.50
N GLN A 665 -8.28 39.31 -7.77
CA GLN A 665 -7.04 40.11 -7.76
C GLN A 665 -6.36 40.18 -9.13
N LEU A 666 -6.48 39.13 -9.94
CA LEU A 666 -5.86 39.03 -11.27
C LEU A 666 -6.79 39.45 -12.40
N GLY A 667 -8.03 39.85 -12.10
CA GLY A 667 -9.04 40.24 -13.11
C GLY A 667 -9.53 39.07 -13.98
N VAL A 668 -9.43 37.83 -13.50
CA VAL A 668 -9.89 36.63 -14.21
C VAL A 668 -11.44 36.58 -14.16
N LYS A 669 -12.07 36.35 -15.30
CA LYS A 669 -13.55 36.26 -15.40
C LYS A 669 -14.04 35.02 -14.64
N THR A 670 -14.95 35.27 -13.70
CA THR A 670 -15.59 34.18 -12.92
C THR A 670 -16.94 33.83 -13.53
N LEU A 671 -17.27 32.54 -13.54
CA LEU A 671 -18.53 31.98 -13.97
C LEU A 671 -19.07 31.09 -12.87
N THR A 672 -20.38 31.18 -12.61
CA THR A 672 -21.07 30.13 -11.84
C THR A 672 -21.18 28.85 -12.68
N GLU A 673 -21.51 27.73 -12.08
CA GLU A 673 -21.74 26.46 -12.80
C GLU A 673 -22.88 26.61 -13.79
N GLN A 674 -23.95 27.34 -13.42
CA GLN A 674 -25.10 27.62 -14.32
C GLN A 674 -24.70 28.50 -15.52
N GLU A 675 -23.93 29.56 -15.30
CA GLU A 675 -23.43 30.40 -16.39
C GLU A 675 -22.48 29.63 -17.32
N PHE A 676 -21.72 28.68 -16.79
CA PHE A 676 -20.92 27.78 -17.61
C PHE A 676 -21.79 26.89 -18.50
N GLU A 677 -22.86 26.30 -17.98
CA GLU A 677 -23.78 25.47 -18.73
C GLU A 677 -24.61 26.31 -19.76
N ASP A 678 -25.06 27.51 -19.38
CA ASP A 678 -25.77 28.42 -20.26
C ASP A 678 -24.91 28.88 -21.45
N MET A 679 -23.57 28.98 -21.26
CA MET A 679 -22.64 29.28 -22.35
C MET A 679 -22.41 28.11 -23.30
N LEU A 680 -22.81 26.89 -22.92
CA LEU A 680 -22.72 25.68 -23.75
C LEU A 680 -24.04 25.37 -24.50
N SER A 681 -25.14 25.94 -24.02
CA SER A 681 -26.48 25.84 -24.65
C SER A 681 -26.61 26.79 -25.81
#